data_a8dff5e931620cc23159d818f0fdce1e
#
_entry.id   a8dff5e931620cc23159d818f0fdce1e
#
_cell.length_a   1.000
_cell.length_b   1.000
_cell.length_c   1.000
_cell.angle_alpha   90.00
_cell.angle_beta   90.00
_cell.angle_gamma   90.00
#
_symmetry.space_group_name_H-M   'P 1'
#
loop_
_entity.id
_entity.type
_entity.pdbx_description
1 polymer ?
#
loop_
_entity_poly.entity_id
_entity_poly.type
_entity_poly.pdbx_seq_one_letter_code
_entity_poly.pdbx_strand_id
1 'polypeptide(L)'
;MGRPDYRAGRPANGLFVTLHRKLREPDSQADRFNAMFNSQSVYPMKTTLSFLAVLLMSISLVAQRPDTLSTKRTANEESNRNVMLNASDDSGPRQISIGLPVVNPSDVIILENDLPVVYHYWPHFPNTHWRADASLDKIGLLKLSEVQTTTGRVGYATNSYSKLGSSTFEGRLNYRLNHFGMQQFDLAFSGPLAKGWLYNVSVYQNFDPGSFDLQFTDFYDRTSIYKGALTKRFGNQRGQISVLYKHAVSRSMMAAANTAPFRYNGDGSITELPGFQLGTTNYSAIDGNMTYRDIVTGELKTIQLEDAAQNRSDEIGLLGHYTFDDGSKLKFSAKYSYSDAAIVFHPGLSITRATTADGYSYSDNGQPYEGYVQNRMSMIDFGQIHDAMMMAEYTRKRGNHNLRIGMNEWFNAIDYQGNSTRFQHAMAPSPRKLDKNGATYSSFNSAGEYYTGSENRTGLYLTDDWNISRKLNLYAGARLEYFTLNGENLPYRRYADFHSGSKNPATGETATPQEFGQSWLLPSFTANLTYRMTRRAGLLAEASYSEQGAKLSDYAGFVSPYTDAVTVPYGRVGVYYNHPLISLVSAVTYIRKTNFQSRFNLVDPSNPAATSMYHLKYDVATAGWTTDAVIKPFEGAELHLLATIQNPQYENYAFEAYGKEYNFNNKQVTGISRILLEIDPSYRPVGNLRLWASFRYFSRQYASISNILFFNPRWETFGGVDYTANRHLTLSALVVNFLNQTGASGSISGSELMTDGSMYNNVYMSGSYLRPLTFELKASVKF
;
A
#
# COMPACT_ATOMS: atom_id res chain seq x y z
N MET A 1 16.21 48.24 -7.01
CA MET A 1 16.41 48.89 -5.69
C MET A 1 15.89 47.92 -4.65
N GLY A 2 16.79 47.38 -3.84
CA GLY A 2 16.66 46.98 -2.46
C GLY A 2 15.72 45.81 -2.11
N ARG A 3 16.22 44.57 -2.11
CA ARG A 3 15.68 43.49 -1.27
C ARG A 3 16.25 43.65 0.13
N PRO A 4 15.50 43.41 1.21
CA PRO A 4 16.10 43.14 2.52
C PRO A 4 16.28 41.65 2.75
N ASP A 5 17.52 41.25 2.95
CA ASP A 5 17.92 39.99 3.56
C ASP A 5 17.46 39.93 5.02
N TYR A 6 16.79 38.86 5.41
CA TYR A 6 16.65 38.46 6.80
C TYR A 6 17.30 37.08 7.01
N ARG A 7 18.57 37.13 7.32
CA ARG A 7 19.24 36.04 8.07
C ARG A 7 19.22 36.46 9.53
N ALA A 8 18.47 35.78 10.38
CA ALA A 8 18.62 35.84 11.83
C ALA A 8 19.26 34.56 12.31
N GLY A 9 20.44 34.72 12.91
CA GLY A 9 21.28 33.68 13.43
C GLY A 9 20.70 33.03 14.69
N ARG A 10 21.01 31.74 14.84
CA ARG A 10 20.83 31.01 16.10
C ARG A 10 21.86 31.47 17.12
N PRO A 11 21.50 31.69 18.39
CA PRO A 11 22.47 31.77 19.46
C PRO A 11 22.77 30.36 20.00
N ALA A 12 24.04 30.07 20.11
CA ALA A 12 24.56 28.98 20.93
C ALA A 12 24.60 29.38 22.40
N ASN A 13 24.50 28.37 23.26
CA ASN A 13 24.82 28.26 24.69
C ASN A 13 23.62 28.09 25.62
N GLY A 14 23.42 26.88 26.12
CA GLY A 14 24.00 26.34 27.34
C GLY A 14 23.38 26.90 28.61
N LEU A 15 22.62 26.09 29.32
CA LEU A 15 22.80 25.86 30.77
C LEU A 15 21.80 24.85 31.32
N PHE A 16 22.32 24.01 32.24
CA PHE A 16 21.64 23.03 33.06
C PHE A 16 20.42 23.57 33.80
N VAL A 17 19.31 22.84 33.73
CA VAL A 17 18.28 22.87 34.78
C VAL A 17 17.96 21.44 35.19
N THR A 18 18.38 21.10 36.39
CA THR A 18 18.06 19.86 37.11
C THR A 18 16.63 19.97 37.64
N LEU A 19 15.72 19.16 37.16
CA LEU A 19 14.41 19.02 37.76
C LEU A 19 14.23 17.61 38.30
N HIS A 20 14.21 17.50 39.63
CA HIS A 20 13.77 16.31 40.36
C HIS A 20 12.33 15.97 40.01
N ARG A 21 12.12 14.90 39.31
CA ARG A 21 10.82 14.23 39.21
C ARG A 21 10.78 13.04 40.17
N LYS A 22 9.86 13.12 41.13
CA LYS A 22 9.50 11.99 41.98
C LYS A 22 8.98 10.84 41.12
N LEU A 23 9.67 9.71 41.20
CA LEU A 23 9.24 8.44 40.62
C LEU A 23 7.96 7.98 41.35
N ARG A 24 6.87 7.85 40.63
CA ARG A 24 5.75 6.96 41.04
C ARG A 24 6.12 5.55 40.58
N GLU A 25 6.00 4.60 41.46
CA GLU A 25 6.18 3.18 41.12
C GLU A 25 5.04 2.72 40.21
N PRO A 26 5.33 1.98 39.13
CA PRO A 26 4.30 1.42 38.25
C PRO A 26 3.72 0.14 38.83
N ASP A 27 2.40 0.04 38.87
CA ASP A 27 1.62 -1.00 39.51
C ASP A 27 1.24 -2.20 38.62
N SER A 28 1.88 -2.42 37.49
CA SER A 28 1.62 -3.61 36.65
C SER A 28 2.89 -4.20 36.00
N GLN A 29 2.87 -5.52 35.77
CA GLN A 29 3.97 -6.21 35.06
C GLN A 29 4.18 -5.73 33.62
N ALA A 30 3.16 -5.19 32.96
CA ALA A 30 3.24 -4.62 31.62
C ALA A 30 4.05 -3.33 31.61
N ASP A 31 3.93 -2.49 32.64
CA ASP A 31 4.69 -1.25 32.75
C ASP A 31 6.18 -1.48 33.02
N ARG A 32 6.53 -2.56 33.69
CA ARG A 32 7.96 -2.95 33.88
C ARG A 32 8.62 -3.42 32.60
N PHE A 33 7.87 -4.05 31.70
CA PHE A 33 8.40 -4.48 30.40
C PHE A 33 8.62 -3.29 29.45
N ASN A 34 7.70 -2.33 29.46
CA ASN A 34 7.81 -1.10 28.67
C ASN A 34 8.92 -0.15 29.15
N ALA A 35 9.16 -0.09 30.46
CA ALA A 35 10.25 0.72 31.03
C ALA A 35 11.66 0.22 30.66
N MET A 36 11.79 -1.08 30.38
CA MET A 36 13.09 -1.68 30.03
C MET A 36 13.51 -1.40 28.57
N PHE A 37 12.59 -1.02 27.69
CA PHE A 37 12.85 -0.73 26.28
C PHE A 37 12.78 0.76 25.90
N ASN A 38 12.27 1.63 26.77
CA ASN A 38 12.17 3.08 26.50
C ASN A 38 13.43 3.90 26.86
N SER A 39 14.50 3.27 27.30
CA SER A 39 15.80 3.93 27.56
C SER A 39 16.76 3.82 26.36
N GLN A 40 16.30 4.06 25.14
CA GLN A 40 17.23 4.31 24.04
C GLN A 40 17.55 5.81 23.98
N SER A 41 18.64 6.16 24.65
CA SER A 41 19.35 7.41 24.43
C SER A 41 19.65 7.57 22.94
N VAL A 42 19.27 8.71 22.39
CA VAL A 42 19.66 9.18 21.06
C VAL A 42 21.19 9.28 21.04
N TYR A 43 21.88 8.28 20.47
CA TYR A 43 23.29 8.41 20.13
C TYR A 43 23.40 9.33 18.91
N PRO A 44 24.23 10.38 18.96
CA PRO A 44 24.36 11.29 17.83
C PRO A 44 25.01 10.55 16.64
N MET A 45 24.43 10.73 15.48
CA MET A 45 24.75 10.12 14.18
C MET A 45 26.23 10.19 13.76
N LYS A 46 27.06 11.01 14.42
CA LYS A 46 28.52 11.09 14.20
C LYS A 46 29.27 9.82 14.54
N THR A 47 28.80 9.02 15.51
CA THR A 47 29.40 7.75 15.90
C THR A 47 29.12 6.61 14.96
N THR A 48 27.98 6.63 14.27
CA THR A 48 27.60 5.60 13.30
C THR A 48 28.42 5.68 12.02
N LEU A 49 28.76 6.89 11.57
CA LEU A 49 29.65 7.10 10.40
C LEU A 49 31.10 6.63 10.68
N SER A 50 31.58 6.80 11.90
CA SER A 50 32.94 6.34 12.29
C SER A 50 33.00 4.81 12.34
N PHE A 51 31.95 4.11 12.76
CA PHE A 51 31.88 2.64 12.75
C PHE A 51 31.83 2.09 11.33
N LEU A 52 31.14 2.78 10.41
CA LEU A 52 31.07 2.40 9.00
C LEU A 52 32.42 2.53 8.30
N ALA A 53 33.20 3.57 8.61
CA ALA A 53 34.52 3.80 8.07
C ALA A 53 35.54 2.73 8.56
N VAL A 54 35.42 2.27 9.80
CA VAL A 54 36.26 1.20 10.35
C VAL A 54 35.89 -0.16 9.77
N LEU A 55 34.60 -0.43 9.53
CA LEU A 55 34.13 -1.66 8.89
C LEU A 55 34.57 -1.74 7.43
N LEU A 56 34.58 -0.62 6.68
CA LEU A 56 35.06 -0.57 5.30
C LEU A 56 36.56 -0.77 5.13
N MET A 57 37.37 -0.43 6.14
CA MET A 57 38.83 -0.64 6.13
C MET A 57 39.24 -2.08 6.47
N SER A 58 38.40 -2.86 7.14
CA SER A 58 38.73 -4.25 7.53
C SER A 58 38.34 -5.31 6.47
N ILE A 59 37.67 -4.94 5.37
CA ILE A 59 37.15 -5.85 4.33
C ILE A 59 38.20 -6.18 3.23
N SER A 60 39.41 -5.61 3.29
CA SER A 60 40.41 -5.74 2.22
C SER A 60 41.14 -7.09 2.14
N LEU A 61 40.83 -8.08 2.95
CA LEU A 61 41.66 -9.27 3.08
C LEU A 61 40.91 -10.61 3.08
N VAL A 62 40.03 -10.89 2.16
CA VAL A 62 39.76 -12.28 1.73
C VAL A 62 39.15 -12.29 0.33
N ALA A 63 40.00 -12.42 -0.69
CA ALA A 63 39.53 -12.69 -2.05
C ALA A 63 39.61 -14.20 -2.31
N GLN A 64 38.48 -14.88 -2.32
CA GLN A 64 38.36 -16.20 -2.92
C GLN A 64 37.58 -16.13 -4.27
N ARG A 65 38.05 -16.94 -5.22
CA ARG A 65 37.69 -16.97 -6.63
C ARG A 65 36.19 -17.11 -6.88
N PRO A 66 35.64 -16.46 -7.92
CA PRO A 66 34.24 -16.61 -8.26
C PRO A 66 34.01 -17.89 -9.06
N ASP A 67 33.04 -18.68 -8.64
CA ASP A 67 32.39 -19.66 -9.47
C ASP A 67 31.52 -18.93 -10.51
N THR A 68 31.93 -19.05 -11.77
CA THR A 68 31.20 -18.58 -12.93
C THR A 68 30.04 -19.52 -13.25
N LEU A 69 28.96 -19.46 -12.47
CA LEU A 69 27.66 -19.88 -12.91
C LEU A 69 26.92 -18.66 -13.48
N SER A 70 27.15 -18.42 -14.76
CA SER A 70 26.30 -17.58 -15.59
C SER A 70 24.90 -18.22 -15.61
N THR A 71 24.05 -17.84 -14.68
CA THR A 71 22.63 -18.09 -14.80
C THR A 71 22.15 -17.33 -16.01
N LYS A 72 21.86 -18.04 -17.10
CA LYS A 72 21.05 -17.55 -18.21
C LYS A 72 19.73 -17.09 -17.56
N ARG A 73 19.58 -15.78 -17.35
CA ARG A 73 18.27 -15.19 -17.02
C ARG A 73 17.33 -15.58 -18.12
N THR A 74 16.30 -16.33 -17.79
CA THR A 74 15.28 -16.70 -18.76
C THR A 74 14.55 -15.42 -19.18
N ALA A 75 14.13 -15.33 -20.44
CA ALA A 75 13.39 -14.18 -20.98
C ALA A 75 12.14 -13.82 -20.14
N ASN A 76 11.59 -14.79 -19.39
CA ASN A 76 10.50 -14.58 -18.41
C ASN A 76 10.92 -13.79 -17.17
N GLU A 77 12.17 -13.81 -16.74
CA GLU A 77 12.64 -13.03 -15.59
C GLU A 77 12.94 -11.57 -15.97
N GLU A 78 13.24 -11.31 -17.23
CA GLU A 78 13.43 -9.94 -17.73
C GLU A 78 12.10 -9.25 -18.08
N SER A 79 11.10 -10.01 -18.55
CA SER A 79 9.75 -9.46 -18.79
C SER A 79 8.95 -9.18 -17.51
N ASN A 80 9.36 -9.78 -16.40
CA ASN A 80 8.83 -9.47 -15.06
C ASN A 80 9.54 -8.26 -14.41
N ARG A 81 10.19 -7.41 -15.17
CA ARG A 81 10.62 -6.10 -14.67
C ARG A 81 9.37 -5.32 -14.31
N ASN A 82 9.02 -5.45 -13.06
CA ASN A 82 7.95 -4.70 -12.48
C ASN A 82 8.43 -3.25 -12.37
N VAL A 83 8.09 -2.45 -13.35
CA VAL A 83 8.35 -1.02 -13.38
C VAL A 83 7.83 -0.35 -12.11
N MET A 84 6.77 -0.91 -11.51
CA MET A 84 6.26 -0.51 -10.21
C MET A 84 7.29 -0.55 -9.10
N LEU A 85 8.09 -1.61 -9.04
CA LEU A 85 9.12 -1.76 -8.00
C LEU A 85 10.37 -0.94 -8.31
N ASN A 86 10.64 -0.64 -9.59
CA ASN A 86 11.85 0.06 -10.01
C ASN A 86 11.70 1.59 -10.04
N ALA A 87 10.54 2.09 -10.38
CA ALA A 87 10.36 3.53 -10.57
C ALA A 87 9.85 4.24 -9.33
N SER A 88 9.25 3.53 -8.43
CA SER A 88 8.67 4.19 -7.27
C SER A 88 9.37 3.83 -6.02
N ASP A 89 10.39 3.31 -5.90
CA ASP A 89 11.08 2.96 -4.68
C ASP A 89 10.62 3.70 -3.40
N ASP A 90 9.49 4.33 -3.52
CA ASP A 90 8.68 4.78 -2.42
C ASP A 90 8.08 3.54 -1.80
N SER A 91 8.70 3.12 -0.76
CA SER A 91 8.20 2.45 0.41
C SER A 91 6.91 1.62 0.27
N GLY A 92 6.62 1.05 -0.87
CA GLY A 92 5.48 0.15 -1.06
C GLY A 92 5.07 0.05 -2.52
N PRO A 93 4.34 -0.99 -2.88
CA PRO A 93 3.77 -1.07 -4.21
C PRO A 93 2.79 0.09 -4.37
N ARG A 94 3.02 0.92 -5.36
CA ARG A 94 1.99 1.84 -5.81
C ARG A 94 0.80 1.01 -6.29
N GLN A 95 -0.39 1.55 -6.10
CA GLN A 95 -1.57 1.11 -6.82
C GLN A 95 -1.30 1.33 -8.31
N ILE A 96 -0.90 0.32 -9.03
CA ILE A 96 -0.60 0.41 -10.45
C ILE A 96 -1.50 -0.53 -11.21
N SER A 97 -2.07 0.02 -12.24
CA SER A 97 -2.64 -0.72 -13.33
C SER A 97 -1.51 -1.33 -14.15
N ILE A 98 -1.18 -2.58 -13.91
CA ILE A 98 -0.14 -3.29 -14.65
C ILE A 98 -0.77 -3.85 -15.90
N GLY A 99 -0.86 -3.08 -16.96
CA GLY A 99 -1.13 -3.63 -18.27
C GLY A 99 -2.32 -4.59 -18.40
N LEU A 100 -3.25 -4.59 -17.45
CA LEU A 100 -4.53 -5.28 -17.54
C LEU A 100 -5.65 -4.35 -17.11
N PRO A 101 -6.82 -4.45 -17.74
CA PRO A 101 -7.99 -3.75 -17.26
C PRO A 101 -8.25 -4.13 -15.79
N VAL A 102 -8.20 -3.16 -14.90
CA VAL A 102 -8.41 -3.38 -13.47
C VAL A 102 -9.82 -2.98 -13.08
N VAL A 103 -10.41 -3.77 -12.21
CA VAL A 103 -11.72 -3.49 -11.63
C VAL A 103 -11.58 -2.50 -10.48
N ASN A 104 -10.53 -2.67 -9.68
CA ASN A 104 -10.22 -1.79 -8.57
C ASN A 104 -8.69 -1.73 -8.37
N PRO A 105 -8.08 -0.52 -8.25
CA PRO A 105 -6.66 -0.38 -7.99
C PRO A 105 -6.15 -1.05 -6.70
N SER A 106 -7.04 -1.30 -5.72
CA SER A 106 -6.69 -1.98 -4.46
C SER A 106 -6.57 -3.51 -4.58
N ASP A 107 -6.81 -4.08 -5.75
CA ASP A 107 -6.77 -5.54 -5.94
C ASP A 107 -5.32 -6.10 -6.11
N VAL A 108 -4.28 -5.36 -5.73
CA VAL A 108 -2.90 -5.84 -5.70
C VAL A 108 -2.57 -6.46 -4.34
N ILE A 109 -2.08 -7.70 -4.36
CA ILE A 109 -1.73 -8.45 -3.16
C ILE A 109 -0.20 -8.52 -3.04
N ILE A 110 0.32 -8.29 -1.84
CA ILE A 110 1.73 -8.47 -1.54
C ILE A 110 1.89 -9.75 -0.75
N LEU A 111 2.69 -10.66 -1.31
CA LEU A 111 3.06 -11.91 -0.68
C LEU A 111 4.54 -11.90 -0.28
N GLU A 112 4.84 -12.50 0.84
CA GLU A 112 6.20 -12.88 1.26
C GLU A 112 6.21 -14.38 1.54
N ASN A 113 7.06 -15.13 0.83
CA ASN A 113 7.15 -16.60 0.94
C ASN A 113 5.79 -17.30 0.68
N ASP A 114 5.04 -16.83 -0.32
CA ASP A 114 3.73 -17.31 -0.77
C ASP A 114 2.55 -16.99 0.17
N LEU A 115 2.77 -16.29 1.26
CA LEU A 115 1.74 -15.88 2.21
C LEU A 115 1.51 -14.37 2.15
N PRO A 116 0.26 -13.88 2.29
CA PRO A 116 0.01 -12.44 2.38
C PRO A 116 0.85 -11.78 3.46
N VAL A 117 1.43 -10.63 3.14
CA VAL A 117 2.20 -9.83 4.12
C VAL A 117 1.28 -9.37 5.24
N VAL A 118 0.10 -8.86 4.90
CA VAL A 118 -1.00 -8.56 5.83
C VAL A 118 -2.27 -9.25 5.34
N TYR A 119 -3.14 -9.63 6.26
CA TYR A 119 -4.43 -10.23 5.91
C TYR A 119 -5.36 -9.16 5.30
N HIS A 120 -5.51 -8.03 5.98
CA HIS A 120 -6.24 -6.83 5.53
C HIS A 120 -5.34 -5.61 5.53
N TYR A 121 -5.57 -4.68 4.58
CA TYR A 121 -4.76 -3.46 4.44
C TYR A 121 -5.17 -2.33 5.41
N TRP A 122 -6.14 -2.54 6.27
CA TRP A 122 -6.60 -1.56 7.23
C TRP A 122 -6.83 -2.20 8.60
N PRO A 123 -6.35 -1.58 9.68
CA PRO A 123 -5.49 -0.38 9.79
C PRO A 123 -3.99 -0.65 9.57
N HIS A 124 -3.60 -1.90 9.27
CA HIS A 124 -2.22 -2.34 9.12
C HIS A 124 -1.81 -2.40 7.66
N PHE A 125 -1.03 -1.42 7.20
CA PHE A 125 -0.55 -1.42 5.82
C PHE A 125 0.69 -2.30 5.62
N PRO A 126 0.83 -2.94 4.44
CA PRO A 126 2.01 -3.77 4.14
C PRO A 126 3.33 -3.03 4.30
N ASN A 127 3.40 -1.76 3.93
CA ASN A 127 4.61 -0.96 3.99
C ASN A 127 5.10 -0.63 5.40
N THR A 128 4.33 -0.92 6.44
CA THR A 128 4.75 -0.74 7.83
C THR A 128 5.66 -1.85 8.33
N HIS A 129 5.64 -3.04 7.69
CA HIS A 129 6.49 -4.17 8.09
C HIS A 129 7.04 -5.01 6.93
N TRP A 130 6.85 -4.57 5.68
CA TRP A 130 7.47 -5.17 4.49
C TRP A 130 8.04 -4.08 3.58
N ARG A 131 9.24 -4.27 3.12
CA ARG A 131 9.94 -3.43 2.14
C ARG A 131 10.72 -4.33 1.19
N ALA A 132 10.96 -3.83 -0.03
CA ALA A 132 11.84 -4.50 -0.98
C ALA A 132 13.31 -4.29 -0.57
N ASP A 133 13.76 -5.04 0.43
CA ASP A 133 15.04 -4.88 1.11
C ASP A 133 16.09 -5.96 0.73
N ALA A 134 17.30 -5.83 1.27
CA ALA A 134 18.43 -6.72 1.00
C ALA A 134 18.25 -8.15 1.55
N SER A 135 17.25 -8.37 2.42
CA SER A 135 16.92 -9.69 2.94
C SER A 135 16.16 -10.56 1.94
N LEU A 136 15.71 -9.99 0.83
CA LEU A 136 14.99 -10.71 -0.20
C LEU A 136 15.95 -11.28 -1.25
N ASP A 137 15.74 -12.54 -1.58
CA ASP A 137 16.47 -13.24 -2.64
C ASP A 137 15.86 -12.91 -4.01
N LYS A 138 14.51 -12.88 -4.07
CA LYS A 138 13.76 -12.76 -5.31
C LYS A 138 12.42 -12.03 -5.06
N ILE A 139 12.04 -11.20 -6.01
CA ILE A 139 10.71 -10.59 -6.10
C ILE A 139 10.19 -10.83 -7.52
N GLY A 140 8.90 -11.16 -7.66
CA GLY A 140 8.28 -11.37 -8.96
C GLY A 140 6.77 -11.19 -8.91
N LEU A 141 6.19 -10.93 -10.09
CA LEU A 141 4.75 -10.94 -10.29
C LEU A 141 4.25 -12.37 -10.50
N LEU A 142 3.15 -12.70 -9.84
CA LEU A 142 2.39 -13.92 -10.13
C LEU A 142 1.39 -13.66 -11.25
N LYS A 143 1.13 -14.69 -12.06
CA LYS A 143 0.05 -14.64 -13.05
C LYS A 143 -1.30 -14.55 -12.35
N LEU A 144 -2.25 -13.86 -12.97
CA LEU A 144 -3.61 -13.72 -12.43
C LEU A 144 -4.25 -15.07 -12.09
N SER A 145 -4.16 -16.03 -13.01
CA SER A 145 -4.65 -17.40 -12.81
C SER A 145 -3.98 -18.12 -11.64
N GLU A 146 -2.69 -17.89 -11.40
CA GLU A 146 -1.97 -18.47 -10.29
C GLU A 146 -2.41 -17.86 -8.96
N VAL A 147 -2.51 -16.54 -8.89
CA VAL A 147 -3.03 -15.83 -7.70
C VAL A 147 -4.42 -16.32 -7.32
N GLN A 148 -5.30 -16.40 -8.29
CA GLN A 148 -6.67 -16.84 -8.12
C GLN A 148 -6.77 -18.26 -7.55
N THR A 149 -5.99 -19.18 -8.12
CA THR A 149 -6.00 -20.58 -7.70
C THR A 149 -5.33 -20.77 -6.34
N THR A 150 -4.19 -20.13 -6.10
CA THR A 150 -3.42 -20.36 -4.86
C THR A 150 -3.93 -19.54 -3.68
N THR A 151 -4.51 -18.37 -3.90
CA THR A 151 -4.93 -17.46 -2.82
C THR A 151 -6.44 -17.27 -2.71
N GLY A 152 -7.23 -17.70 -3.71
CA GLY A 152 -8.66 -17.43 -3.77
C GLY A 152 -9.01 -15.94 -4.01
N ARG A 153 -8.02 -15.08 -4.28
CA ARG A 153 -8.23 -13.66 -4.52
C ARG A 153 -8.07 -13.33 -5.98
N VAL A 154 -8.85 -12.35 -6.46
CA VAL A 154 -8.73 -11.83 -7.82
C VAL A 154 -7.89 -10.58 -7.77
N GLY A 155 -6.86 -10.52 -8.59
CA GLY A 155 -5.98 -9.39 -8.68
C GLY A 155 -4.55 -9.81 -9.00
N TYR A 156 -3.66 -8.83 -9.02
CA TYR A 156 -2.23 -9.10 -9.14
C TYR A 156 -1.64 -9.41 -7.79
N ALA A 157 -0.62 -10.27 -7.78
CA ALA A 157 0.21 -10.45 -6.61
C ALA A 157 1.68 -10.23 -6.96
N THR A 158 2.35 -9.47 -6.12
CA THR A 158 3.81 -9.46 -6.05
C THR A 158 4.20 -10.46 -4.98
N ASN A 159 5.04 -11.43 -5.31
CA ASN A 159 5.57 -12.39 -4.34
C ASN A 159 7.06 -12.19 -4.15
N SER A 160 7.48 -12.07 -2.91
CA SER A 160 8.88 -11.97 -2.52
C SER A 160 9.31 -13.22 -1.76
N TYR A 161 10.58 -13.60 -1.91
CA TYR A 161 11.13 -14.76 -1.21
C TYR A 161 12.29 -14.29 -0.34
N SER A 162 12.24 -14.64 0.94
CA SER A 162 13.28 -14.33 1.89
C SER A 162 14.57 -15.08 1.57
N LYS A 163 15.71 -14.46 1.74
CA LYS A 163 17.01 -15.11 1.71
C LYS A 163 17.18 -15.95 2.97
N LEU A 164 17.30 -17.25 2.79
CA LEU A 164 17.29 -18.22 3.89
C LEU A 164 18.70 -18.61 4.38
N GLY A 165 19.72 -17.97 3.86
CA GLY A 165 21.12 -18.26 4.15
C GLY A 165 21.88 -18.71 2.91
N SER A 166 23.20 -18.59 2.95
CA SER A 166 24.13 -18.93 1.86
C SER A 166 25.21 -19.89 2.32
N SER A 167 25.75 -20.66 1.37
CA SER A 167 26.86 -21.61 1.64
C SER A 167 28.21 -20.93 1.84
N THR A 168 28.33 -19.67 1.41
CA THR A 168 29.49 -18.80 1.59
C THR A 168 29.04 -17.54 2.32
N PHE A 169 29.96 -16.89 3.03
CA PHE A 169 29.66 -15.59 3.60
C PHE A 169 29.42 -14.58 2.48
N GLU A 170 28.33 -13.84 2.59
CA GLU A 170 27.98 -12.74 1.69
C GLU A 170 27.23 -11.65 2.44
N GLY A 171 27.43 -10.41 2.01
CA GLY A 171 26.76 -9.27 2.54
C GLY A 171 26.23 -8.35 1.45
N ARG A 172 25.20 -7.60 1.78
CA ARG A 172 24.64 -6.55 0.93
C ARG A 172 24.33 -5.34 1.79
N LEU A 173 24.77 -4.19 1.33
CA LEU A 173 24.46 -2.88 1.92
C LEU A 173 23.88 -2.01 0.83
N ASN A 174 22.72 -1.42 1.08
CA ASN A 174 22.14 -0.35 0.27
C ASN A 174 21.98 0.90 1.14
N TYR A 175 22.40 2.02 0.62
CA TYR A 175 22.13 3.33 1.21
C TYR A 175 21.52 4.24 0.17
N ARG A 176 20.45 4.92 0.51
CA ARG A 176 19.70 5.81 -0.37
C ARG A 176 19.38 7.09 0.36
N LEU A 177 19.44 8.19 -0.35
CA LEU A 177 19.07 9.51 0.16
C LEU A 177 18.38 10.32 -0.94
N ASN A 178 17.56 11.29 -0.56
CA ASN A 178 17.02 12.27 -1.48
C ASN A 178 17.30 13.71 -1.00
N HIS A 179 17.02 14.68 -1.86
CA HIS A 179 17.31 16.08 -1.57
C HIS A 179 16.36 16.71 -0.53
N PHE A 180 15.25 16.04 -0.16
CA PHE A 180 14.38 16.44 0.95
C PHE A 180 14.86 15.93 2.31
N GLY A 181 15.93 15.15 2.35
CA GLY A 181 16.51 14.64 3.59
C GLY A 181 16.12 13.20 3.95
N MET A 182 15.41 12.47 3.06
CA MET A 182 15.17 11.05 3.24
C MET A 182 16.51 10.30 3.31
N GLN A 183 16.62 9.36 4.23
CA GLN A 183 17.74 8.44 4.40
C GLN A 183 17.21 7.03 4.61
N GLN A 184 17.64 6.13 3.76
CA GLN A 184 17.31 4.73 3.84
C GLN A 184 18.58 3.91 3.95
N PHE A 185 18.64 3.05 4.94
CA PHE A 185 19.73 2.12 5.19
C PHE A 185 19.18 0.70 5.16
N ASP A 186 19.85 -0.19 4.44
CA ASP A 186 19.41 -1.56 4.25
C ASP A 186 20.66 -2.47 4.22
N LEU A 187 20.78 -3.35 5.18
CA LEU A 187 21.94 -4.23 5.39
C LEU A 187 21.48 -5.66 5.60
N ALA A 188 22.12 -6.60 4.91
CA ALA A 188 21.90 -8.03 5.13
C ALA A 188 23.21 -8.80 5.09
N PHE A 189 23.35 -9.79 5.98
CA PHE A 189 24.42 -10.76 6.03
C PHE A 189 23.88 -12.17 5.97
N SER A 190 24.60 -13.03 5.28
CA SER A 190 24.20 -14.42 5.10
C SER A 190 25.45 -15.31 5.05
N GLY A 191 25.35 -16.52 5.60
CA GLY A 191 26.50 -17.42 5.60
C GLY A 191 26.22 -18.78 6.25
N PRO A 192 27.23 -19.67 6.26
CA PRO A 192 27.17 -20.91 6.99
C PRO A 192 27.49 -20.72 8.49
N LEU A 193 26.82 -21.48 9.37
CA LEU A 193 27.17 -21.60 10.79
C LEU A 193 27.96 -22.87 11.05
N ALA A 194 27.40 -24.04 10.75
CA ALA A 194 28.03 -25.36 10.93
C ALA A 194 27.24 -26.40 10.12
N LYS A 195 27.85 -27.55 9.79
CA LYS A 195 27.26 -28.77 9.22
C LYS A 195 25.80 -28.65 8.71
N GLY A 196 25.57 -27.89 7.64
CA GLY A 196 24.27 -27.73 7.00
C GLY A 196 23.35 -26.69 7.68
N TRP A 197 23.82 -25.94 8.67
CA TRP A 197 23.14 -24.79 9.21
C TRP A 197 23.61 -23.51 8.51
N LEU A 198 22.64 -22.68 8.12
CA LEU A 198 22.85 -21.40 7.45
C LEU A 198 22.07 -20.33 8.20
N TYR A 199 22.50 -19.10 8.06
CA TYR A 199 21.81 -17.94 8.63
C TYR A 199 21.64 -16.81 7.61
N ASN A 200 20.65 -16.00 7.85
CA ASN A 200 20.50 -14.65 7.29
C ASN A 200 20.07 -13.71 8.40
N VAL A 201 20.66 -12.53 8.46
CA VAL A 201 20.25 -11.44 9.35
C VAL A 201 20.20 -10.16 8.55
N SER A 202 19.21 -9.32 8.79
CA SER A 202 19.07 -8.05 8.08
C SER A 202 18.44 -6.97 8.94
N VAL A 203 18.76 -5.73 8.58
CA VAL A 203 18.23 -4.50 9.16
C VAL A 203 17.87 -3.57 8.02
N TYR A 204 16.64 -3.11 8.01
CA TYR A 204 16.17 -2.02 7.15
C TYR A 204 15.74 -0.85 8.03
N GLN A 205 16.17 0.35 7.69
CA GLN A 205 15.79 1.59 8.35
C GLN A 205 15.46 2.65 7.29
N ASN A 206 14.35 3.32 7.47
CA ASN A 206 13.93 4.45 6.68
C ASN A 206 13.61 5.62 7.59
N PHE A 207 14.18 6.76 7.28
CA PHE A 207 13.82 8.06 7.83
C PHE A 207 13.49 8.97 6.66
N ASP A 208 12.24 9.39 6.52
CA ASP A 208 11.78 10.27 5.47
C ASP A 208 11.05 11.46 6.10
N PRO A 209 11.60 12.67 6.04
CA PRO A 209 10.92 13.88 6.51
C PRO A 209 9.75 14.28 5.60
N GLY A 210 9.60 13.64 4.43
CA GLY A 210 8.66 14.05 3.39
C GLY A 210 9.21 15.19 2.53
N SER A 211 8.39 15.66 1.61
CA SER A 211 8.70 16.81 0.75
C SER A 211 8.21 18.15 1.34
N PHE A 212 7.55 18.12 2.48
CA PHE A 212 6.98 19.28 3.17
C PHE A 212 7.38 19.27 4.65
N ASP A 213 7.56 20.48 5.22
CA ASP A 213 8.04 20.68 6.59
C ASP A 213 6.88 20.59 7.58
N LEU A 214 6.66 19.44 8.21
CA LEU A 214 5.68 19.23 9.27
C LEU A 214 6.16 19.94 10.54
N GLN A 215 5.33 20.83 11.15
CA GLN A 215 5.76 21.66 12.26
C GLN A 215 5.80 20.92 13.61
N PHE A 216 5.11 19.77 13.71
CA PHE A 216 4.98 19.01 14.97
C PHE A 216 5.83 17.75 15.02
N THR A 217 6.48 17.39 13.92
CA THR A 217 7.36 16.20 13.82
C THR A 217 8.43 16.42 12.76
N ASP A 218 9.53 15.69 12.86
CA ASP A 218 10.66 15.73 11.91
C ASP A 218 10.62 14.61 10.86
N PHE A 219 9.55 13.80 10.84
CA PHE A 219 9.40 12.70 9.89
C PHE A 219 7.98 12.61 9.30
N TYR A 220 7.92 12.13 8.09
CA TYR A 220 6.72 11.70 7.38
C TYR A 220 6.58 10.18 7.43
N ASP A 221 7.70 9.44 7.31
CA ASP A 221 7.79 7.99 7.49
C ASP A 221 9.08 7.62 8.22
N ARG A 222 8.94 6.90 9.32
CA ARG A 222 10.05 6.35 10.10
C ARG A 222 9.80 4.88 10.35
N THR A 223 10.48 4.03 9.58
CA THR A 223 10.27 2.57 9.62
C THR A 223 11.57 1.85 9.90
N SER A 224 11.55 0.87 10.82
CA SER A 224 12.64 -0.05 11.09
C SER A 224 12.14 -1.49 11.01
N ILE A 225 12.84 -2.35 10.26
CA ILE A 225 12.51 -3.76 10.10
C ILE A 225 13.78 -4.58 10.38
N TYR A 226 13.67 -5.54 11.28
CA TYR A 226 14.74 -6.46 11.65
C TYR A 226 14.30 -7.87 11.30
N LYS A 227 15.12 -8.62 10.55
CA LYS A 227 14.80 -9.99 10.16
C LYS A 227 15.96 -10.92 10.49
N GLY A 228 15.60 -12.14 10.89
CA GLY A 228 16.54 -13.24 11.09
C GLY A 228 15.99 -14.52 10.48
N ALA A 229 16.86 -15.32 9.86
CA ALA A 229 16.52 -16.65 9.39
C ALA A 229 17.59 -17.65 9.81
N LEU A 230 17.16 -18.81 10.29
CA LEU A 230 18.00 -19.96 10.60
C LEU A 230 17.51 -21.15 9.78
N THR A 231 18.38 -21.67 8.92
CA THR A 231 18.05 -22.74 7.98
C THR A 231 18.87 -23.97 8.24
N LYS A 232 18.21 -25.12 8.29
CA LYS A 232 18.85 -26.44 8.29
C LYS A 232 18.66 -27.10 6.92
N ARG A 233 19.76 -27.31 6.19
CA ARG A 233 19.80 -28.18 5.00
C ARG A 233 19.94 -29.62 5.44
N PHE A 234 19.19 -30.52 4.79
CA PHE A 234 19.26 -31.93 5.07
C PHE A 234 20.55 -32.55 4.47
N GLY A 235 21.10 -33.57 5.12
CA GLY A 235 22.37 -34.16 4.73
C GLY A 235 22.36 -34.80 3.32
N ASN A 236 21.18 -35.20 2.85
CA ASN A 236 20.97 -35.72 1.49
C ASN A 236 20.83 -34.63 0.41
N GLN A 237 20.90 -33.37 0.78
CA GLN A 237 20.72 -32.17 -0.07
C GLN A 237 19.34 -32.08 -0.79
N ARG A 238 18.35 -32.87 -0.35
CA ARG A 238 17.02 -32.93 -0.98
C ARG A 238 16.04 -31.90 -0.44
N GLY A 239 16.40 -31.19 0.62
CA GLY A 239 15.51 -30.21 1.19
C GLY A 239 16.13 -29.46 2.33
N GLN A 240 15.33 -28.55 2.85
CA GLN A 240 15.69 -27.72 4.01
C GLN A 240 14.43 -27.30 4.78
N ILE A 241 14.67 -26.90 6.02
CA ILE A 241 13.68 -26.24 6.88
C ILE A 241 14.31 -24.96 7.44
N SER A 242 13.51 -23.91 7.52
CA SER A 242 13.94 -22.57 7.97
C SER A 242 12.96 -21.99 8.94
N VAL A 243 13.47 -21.42 10.03
CA VAL A 243 12.72 -20.60 10.97
C VAL A 243 13.10 -19.16 10.69
N LEU A 244 12.10 -18.28 10.59
CA LEU A 244 12.26 -16.86 10.36
C LEU A 244 11.66 -16.11 11.54
N TYR A 245 12.27 -14.97 11.87
CA TYR A 245 11.70 -13.98 12.76
C TYR A 245 11.81 -12.60 12.14
N LYS A 246 10.75 -11.82 12.28
CA LYS A 246 10.70 -10.43 11.82
C LYS A 246 10.09 -9.57 12.90
N HIS A 247 10.74 -8.45 13.21
CA HIS A 247 10.25 -7.39 14.07
C HIS A 247 10.22 -6.09 13.29
N ALA A 248 9.10 -5.39 13.30
CA ALA A 248 8.95 -4.12 12.61
C ALA A 248 8.29 -3.07 13.51
N VAL A 249 8.82 -1.86 13.43
CA VAL A 249 8.22 -0.67 14.03
C VAL A 249 8.18 0.42 12.98
N SER A 250 7.00 0.98 12.76
CA SER A 250 6.78 2.06 11.79
C SER A 250 5.95 3.17 12.44
N ARG A 251 6.36 4.42 12.21
CA ARG A 251 5.56 5.61 12.49
C ARG A 251 5.35 6.33 11.17
N SER A 252 4.10 6.66 10.83
CA SER A 252 3.79 7.24 9.52
C SER A 252 2.72 8.31 9.61
N MET A 253 3.05 9.50 9.10
CA MET A 253 2.12 10.62 8.92
C MET A 253 1.46 10.61 7.54
N MET A 254 1.68 9.58 6.73
CA MET A 254 1.23 9.52 5.33
C MET A 254 -0.26 9.79 5.16
N ALA A 255 -1.10 9.15 5.96
CA ALA A 255 -2.54 9.32 5.86
C ALA A 255 -3.05 10.66 6.43
N ALA A 256 -2.27 11.31 7.31
CA ALA A 256 -2.62 12.60 7.89
C ALA A 256 -2.18 13.79 7.03
N ALA A 257 -1.14 13.62 6.21
CA ALA A 257 -0.43 14.74 5.56
C ALA A 257 -0.53 14.76 4.03
N ASN A 258 -1.18 13.79 3.39
CA ASN A 258 -1.16 13.57 1.93
C ASN A 258 -2.17 14.41 1.14
N THR A 259 -2.85 15.37 1.74
CA THR A 259 -3.82 16.24 1.06
C THR A 259 -3.42 17.71 1.15
N ALA A 260 -3.66 18.45 0.09
CA ALA A 260 -3.40 19.87 0.00
C ALA A 260 -4.57 20.61 -0.68
N PRO A 261 -4.77 21.91 -0.43
CA PRO A 261 -5.81 22.70 -1.07
C PRO A 261 -5.36 23.14 -2.46
N PHE A 262 -6.31 23.18 -3.38
CA PHE A 262 -6.16 23.73 -4.72
C PHE A 262 -7.48 24.35 -5.18
N ARG A 263 -7.45 25.16 -6.21
CA ARG A 263 -8.65 25.61 -6.90
C ARG A 263 -8.92 24.69 -8.09
N TYR A 264 -10.08 24.07 -8.11
CA TYR A 264 -10.59 23.31 -9.25
C TYR A 264 -11.24 24.28 -10.23
N ASN A 265 -10.80 24.29 -11.50
CA ASN A 265 -11.22 25.29 -12.49
C ASN A 265 -12.51 24.93 -13.25
N GLY A 266 -13.06 23.72 -13.03
CA GLY A 266 -14.28 23.23 -13.71
C GLY A 266 -14.03 22.43 -14.98
N ASP A 267 -12.86 22.55 -15.58
CA ASP A 267 -12.45 21.89 -16.83
C ASP A 267 -11.48 20.71 -16.63
N GLY A 268 -11.37 20.23 -15.39
CA GLY A 268 -10.44 19.17 -15.01
C GLY A 268 -9.02 19.64 -14.68
N SER A 269 -8.72 20.90 -14.91
CA SER A 269 -7.47 21.52 -14.46
C SER A 269 -7.58 22.05 -13.04
N ILE A 270 -6.42 22.23 -12.41
CA ILE A 270 -6.31 22.82 -11.07
C ILE A 270 -5.34 24.00 -11.11
N THR A 271 -5.52 24.92 -10.17
CA THR A 271 -4.61 26.03 -9.96
C THR A 271 -4.13 26.00 -8.51
N GLU A 272 -2.83 26.09 -8.30
CA GLU A 272 -2.25 26.24 -6.97
C GLU A 272 -2.71 27.57 -6.33
N LEU A 273 -2.89 27.56 -5.04
CA LEU A 273 -3.28 28.76 -4.30
C LEU A 273 -2.05 29.62 -4.01
N PRO A 274 -2.20 30.94 -3.88
CA PRO A 274 -1.11 31.82 -3.47
C PRO A 274 -0.47 31.34 -2.17
N GLY A 275 0.85 31.16 -2.18
CA GLY A 275 1.62 30.66 -1.04
C GLY A 275 1.62 29.14 -0.86
N PHE A 276 0.89 28.38 -1.69
CA PHE A 276 0.91 26.91 -1.71
C PHE A 276 1.62 26.39 -2.95
N GLN A 277 2.47 25.40 -2.73
CA GLN A 277 3.02 24.54 -3.77
C GLN A 277 2.61 23.11 -3.47
N LEU A 278 1.87 22.48 -4.37
CA LEU A 278 1.39 21.11 -4.20
C LEU A 278 2.57 20.15 -4.02
N GLY A 279 2.54 19.40 -2.95
CA GLY A 279 3.58 18.43 -2.62
C GLY A 279 4.77 18.98 -1.83
N THR A 280 4.89 20.29 -1.63
CA THR A 280 5.98 20.88 -0.84
C THR A 280 5.49 21.77 0.29
N THR A 281 4.26 22.32 0.21
CA THR A 281 3.71 23.13 1.29
C THR A 281 2.96 22.25 2.30
N ASN A 282 3.32 22.36 3.57
CA ASN A 282 2.63 21.68 4.66
C ASN A 282 1.19 22.20 4.84
N TYR A 283 0.24 21.28 4.96
CA TYR A 283 -1.18 21.57 5.19
C TYR A 283 -1.79 20.80 6.37
N SER A 284 -0.96 20.26 7.26
CA SER A 284 -1.39 19.70 8.54
C SER A 284 -1.37 20.76 9.63
N ALA A 285 -2.27 20.66 10.60
CA ALA A 285 -2.30 21.60 11.72
C ALA A 285 -0.99 21.56 12.51
N ILE A 286 -0.44 22.74 12.83
CA ILE A 286 0.90 22.89 13.40
C ILE A 286 1.07 22.32 14.80
N ASP A 287 -0.02 22.17 15.56
CA ASP A 287 0.01 21.66 16.93
C ASP A 287 0.13 20.13 17.02
N GLY A 288 -0.15 19.43 15.91
CA GLY A 288 0.00 17.98 15.81
C GLY A 288 -0.81 17.16 16.80
N ASN A 289 -1.81 17.72 17.46
CA ASN A 289 -2.62 17.02 18.43
C ASN A 289 -4.04 16.73 17.93
N MET A 290 -4.69 15.75 18.53
CA MET A 290 -6.06 15.37 18.25
C MET A 290 -6.78 15.04 19.56
N THR A 291 -7.95 15.65 19.77
CA THR A 291 -8.85 15.27 20.85
C THR A 291 -10.04 14.52 20.27
N TYR A 292 -10.37 13.37 20.80
CA TYR A 292 -11.49 12.54 20.38
C TYR A 292 -12.18 11.90 21.58
N ARG A 293 -13.41 11.44 21.39
CA ARG A 293 -14.08 10.59 22.36
C ARG A 293 -13.86 9.13 21.96
N ASP A 294 -13.30 8.36 22.87
CA ASP A 294 -13.07 6.93 22.69
C ASP A 294 -14.41 6.20 22.54
N ILE A 295 -14.57 5.46 21.45
CA ILE A 295 -15.85 4.79 21.13
C ILE A 295 -16.16 3.64 22.09
N VAL A 296 -15.16 3.08 22.77
CA VAL A 296 -15.33 1.96 23.71
C VAL A 296 -15.59 2.46 25.13
N THR A 297 -14.78 3.44 25.59
CA THR A 297 -14.84 3.91 26.99
C THR A 297 -15.72 5.15 27.18
N GLY A 298 -15.99 5.91 26.12
CA GLY A 298 -16.68 7.21 26.18
C GLY A 298 -15.86 8.35 26.75
N GLU A 299 -14.59 8.13 27.07
CA GLU A 299 -13.70 9.14 27.64
C GLU A 299 -13.15 10.07 26.54
N LEU A 300 -12.97 11.33 26.88
CA LEU A 300 -12.22 12.27 26.02
C LEU A 300 -10.73 12.01 26.20
N LYS A 301 -10.06 11.71 25.07
CA LYS A 301 -8.61 11.49 24.99
C LYS A 301 -7.97 12.50 24.07
N THR A 302 -6.81 13.02 24.47
CA THR A 302 -5.98 13.88 23.60
C THR A 302 -4.67 13.15 23.34
N ILE A 303 -4.31 13.03 22.08
CA ILE A 303 -3.10 12.36 21.60
C ILE A 303 -2.24 13.32 20.80
N GLN A 304 -0.93 13.04 20.77
CA GLN A 304 0.00 13.62 19.81
C GLN A 304 0.09 12.70 18.60
N LEU A 305 -0.09 13.25 17.41
CA LEU A 305 -0.09 12.46 16.16
C LEU A 305 1.25 11.75 15.94
N GLU A 306 2.35 12.39 16.31
CA GLU A 306 3.69 11.84 16.21
C GLU A 306 3.84 10.50 16.95
N ASP A 307 3.24 10.39 18.13
CA ASP A 307 3.31 9.18 18.96
C ASP A 307 2.23 8.16 18.64
N ALA A 308 1.05 8.64 18.25
CA ALA A 308 -0.13 7.81 18.09
C ALA A 308 -0.15 7.00 16.79
N ALA A 309 0.40 7.52 15.69
CA ALA A 309 0.41 6.82 14.40
C ALA A 309 1.55 5.79 14.32
N GLN A 310 1.55 4.83 15.23
CA GLN A 310 2.59 3.81 15.35
C GLN A 310 2.03 2.42 15.01
N ASN A 311 2.79 1.67 14.21
CA ASN A 311 2.56 0.25 13.96
C ASN A 311 3.74 -0.55 14.50
N ARG A 312 3.46 -1.61 15.24
CA ARG A 312 4.44 -2.55 15.73
C ARG A 312 3.98 -3.97 15.40
N SER A 313 4.86 -4.77 14.83
CA SER A 313 4.55 -6.16 14.53
C SER A 313 5.71 -7.09 14.82
N ASP A 314 5.38 -8.29 15.29
CA ASP A 314 6.26 -9.41 15.50
C ASP A 314 5.75 -10.61 14.70
N GLU A 315 6.59 -11.24 13.90
CA GLU A 315 6.24 -12.36 13.05
C GLU A 315 7.25 -13.49 13.19
N ILE A 316 6.75 -14.71 13.37
CA ILE A 316 7.54 -15.93 13.29
C ILE A 316 7.07 -16.75 12.08
N GLY A 317 8.02 -17.23 11.27
CA GLY A 317 7.76 -18.02 10.07
C GLY A 317 8.46 -19.37 10.09
N LEU A 318 7.85 -20.34 9.42
CA LEU A 318 8.42 -21.68 9.19
C LEU A 318 8.28 -22.01 7.70
N LEU A 319 9.42 -22.18 7.04
CA LEU A 319 9.46 -22.55 5.62
C LEU A 319 10.16 -23.88 5.43
N GLY A 320 9.70 -24.67 4.46
CA GLY A 320 10.37 -25.90 4.13
C GLY A 320 10.05 -26.41 2.74
N HIS A 321 10.99 -27.19 2.22
CA HIS A 321 10.77 -27.98 1.02
C HIS A 321 11.56 -29.27 1.07
N TYR A 322 11.03 -30.29 0.37
CA TYR A 322 11.68 -31.58 0.24
C TYR A 322 11.40 -32.16 -1.15
N THR A 323 12.44 -32.74 -1.79
CA THR A 323 12.35 -33.44 -3.06
C THR A 323 12.51 -34.95 -2.81
N PHE A 324 11.49 -35.73 -3.12
CA PHE A 324 11.46 -37.20 -2.97
C PHE A 324 12.28 -37.88 -4.05
N ASP A 325 12.48 -39.21 -3.89
CA ASP A 325 13.26 -40.01 -4.83
C ASP A 325 12.64 -40.08 -6.22
N ASP A 326 11.31 -40.04 -6.33
CA ASP A 326 10.56 -40.03 -7.59
C ASP A 326 10.51 -38.61 -8.23
N GLY A 327 11.24 -37.63 -7.69
CA GLY A 327 11.29 -36.26 -8.18
C GLY A 327 10.08 -35.39 -7.80
N SER A 328 9.11 -35.95 -7.07
CA SER A 328 8.01 -35.12 -6.50
C SER A 328 8.54 -34.20 -5.42
N LYS A 329 7.82 -33.13 -5.18
CA LYS A 329 8.24 -32.05 -4.25
C LYS A 329 7.13 -31.73 -3.28
N LEU A 330 7.51 -31.58 -2.03
CA LEU A 330 6.67 -30.98 -0.98
C LEU A 330 7.25 -29.61 -0.64
N LYS A 331 6.40 -28.60 -0.55
CA LYS A 331 6.72 -27.24 -0.09
C LYS A 331 5.71 -26.84 0.95
N PHE A 332 6.15 -26.14 1.99
CA PHE A 332 5.25 -25.50 2.95
C PHE A 332 5.79 -24.16 3.40
N SER A 333 4.88 -23.27 3.73
CA SER A 333 5.11 -21.96 4.33
C SER A 333 4.06 -21.77 5.41
N ALA A 334 4.50 -21.34 6.60
CA ALA A 334 3.60 -21.01 7.68
C ALA A 334 4.13 -19.76 8.41
N LYS A 335 3.24 -18.95 8.93
CA LYS A 335 3.60 -17.81 9.76
C LYS A 335 2.52 -17.54 10.81
N TYR A 336 2.96 -16.96 11.91
CA TYR A 336 2.11 -16.31 12.89
C TYR A 336 2.66 -14.89 13.10
N SER A 337 1.77 -13.91 13.11
CA SER A 337 2.13 -12.53 13.44
C SER A 337 1.14 -11.92 14.43
N TYR A 338 1.66 -11.08 15.31
CA TYR A 338 0.91 -10.15 16.13
C TYR A 338 1.28 -8.74 15.72
N SER A 339 0.26 -7.90 15.54
CA SER A 339 0.44 -6.49 15.18
C SER A 339 -0.44 -5.60 16.03
N ASP A 340 0.17 -4.56 16.60
CA ASP A 340 -0.50 -3.43 17.23
C ASP A 340 -0.37 -2.26 16.25
N ALA A 341 -1.47 -1.96 15.58
CA ALA A 341 -1.51 -1.03 14.46
C ALA A 341 -2.34 0.19 14.79
N ALA A 342 -1.82 1.36 14.50
CA ALA A 342 -2.56 2.61 14.56
C ALA A 342 -2.32 3.45 13.31
N ILE A 343 -3.39 4.04 12.80
CA ILE A 343 -3.33 4.98 11.69
C ILE A 343 -4.15 6.22 12.00
N VAL A 344 -3.61 7.38 11.61
CA VAL A 344 -4.31 8.65 11.68
C VAL A 344 -4.64 9.12 10.27
N PHE A 345 -5.90 9.46 10.03
CA PHE A 345 -6.39 9.91 8.74
C PHE A 345 -7.12 11.25 8.88
N HIS A 346 -6.73 12.26 8.07
CA HIS A 346 -7.28 13.62 8.12
C HIS A 346 -7.89 14.02 6.78
N PRO A 347 -9.04 13.50 6.37
CA PRO A 347 -9.68 13.94 5.13
C PRO A 347 -10.14 15.39 5.26
N GLY A 348 -9.88 16.16 4.22
CA GLY A 348 -10.47 17.48 4.04
C GLY A 348 -11.95 17.31 3.67
N LEU A 349 -12.82 18.06 4.34
CA LEU A 349 -14.25 18.13 4.02
C LEU A 349 -14.52 19.33 3.12
N SER A 350 -15.18 20.36 3.63
CA SER A 350 -15.50 21.57 2.89
C SER A 350 -14.51 22.70 3.17
N ILE A 351 -14.37 23.60 2.21
CA ILE A 351 -13.70 24.89 2.40
C ILE A 351 -14.78 25.98 2.31
N THR A 352 -14.90 26.79 3.33
CA THR A 352 -15.88 27.86 3.41
C THR A 352 -15.19 29.20 3.69
N ARG A 353 -15.77 30.29 3.22
CA ARG A 353 -15.27 31.63 3.58
C ARG A 353 -15.98 32.11 4.84
N ALA A 354 -15.19 32.50 5.82
CA ALA A 354 -15.66 33.07 7.07
C ALA A 354 -15.42 34.58 7.11
N THR A 355 -16.35 35.29 7.73
CA THR A 355 -16.27 36.72 8.09
C THR A 355 -16.12 36.83 9.59
N THR A 356 -15.84 38.03 10.07
CA THR A 356 -15.78 38.34 11.54
C THR A 356 -17.09 38.01 12.27
N ALA A 357 -18.23 38.07 11.57
CA ALA A 357 -19.55 37.74 12.13
C ALA A 357 -19.75 36.26 12.40
N ASP A 358 -18.93 35.40 11.78
CA ASP A 358 -19.01 33.92 11.94
C ASP A 358 -18.39 33.44 13.25
N GLY A 359 -17.73 34.31 14.03
CA GLY A 359 -17.22 34.04 15.37
C GLY A 359 -16.01 33.12 15.41
N TYR A 360 -15.18 33.11 14.37
CA TYR A 360 -13.93 32.33 14.34
C TYR A 360 -12.80 33.12 15.01
N SER A 361 -11.98 32.39 15.76
CA SER A 361 -10.73 32.87 16.35
C SER A 361 -9.66 31.78 16.31
N TYR A 362 -8.40 32.14 16.33
CA TYR A 362 -7.31 31.16 16.46
C TYR A 362 -7.32 30.54 17.85
N SER A 363 -7.27 29.17 17.87
CA SER A 363 -7.35 28.41 19.13
C SER A 363 -6.19 28.66 20.08
N ASP A 364 -5.02 29.04 19.58
CA ASP A 364 -3.79 29.23 20.36
C ASP A 364 -3.68 30.58 21.04
N ASN A 365 -4.39 31.64 20.56
CA ASN A 365 -4.25 32.99 21.09
C ASN A 365 -5.57 33.78 21.13
N GLY A 366 -6.68 33.21 20.67
CA GLY A 366 -8.01 33.85 20.69
C GLY A 366 -8.17 35.05 19.76
N GLN A 367 -7.20 35.34 18.87
CA GLN A 367 -7.35 36.45 17.93
C GLN A 367 -8.44 36.15 16.90
N PRO A 368 -9.34 37.06 16.57
CA PRO A 368 -10.36 36.91 15.56
C PRO A 368 -9.75 36.47 14.21
N TYR A 369 -10.47 35.59 13.49
CA TYR A 369 -10.06 35.14 12.18
C TYR A 369 -11.12 35.47 11.12
N GLU A 370 -10.66 35.98 9.99
CA GLU A 370 -11.42 36.15 8.77
C GLU A 370 -10.64 35.53 7.59
N GLY A 371 -11.32 34.80 6.73
CA GLY A 371 -10.68 34.15 5.58
C GLY A 371 -11.30 32.81 5.25
N TYR A 372 -10.57 31.96 4.53
CA TYR A 372 -11.04 30.62 4.20
C TYR A 372 -10.75 29.64 5.34
N VAL A 373 -11.78 28.89 5.71
CA VAL A 373 -11.77 27.87 6.76
C VAL A 373 -11.90 26.51 6.11
N GLN A 374 -10.95 25.63 6.39
CA GLN A 374 -11.03 24.21 6.01
C GLN A 374 -11.67 23.42 7.14
N ASN A 375 -12.76 22.74 6.85
CA ASN A 375 -13.30 21.71 7.72
C ASN A 375 -12.52 20.41 7.53
N ARG A 376 -12.11 19.79 8.62
CA ARG A 376 -11.39 18.53 8.64
C ARG A 376 -12.11 17.51 9.52
N MET A 377 -12.11 16.27 9.11
CA MET A 377 -12.37 15.14 9.99
C MET A 377 -11.02 14.51 10.36
N SER A 378 -10.81 14.26 11.63
CA SER A 378 -9.70 13.45 12.10
C SER A 378 -10.24 12.10 12.54
N MET A 379 -9.63 11.05 12.07
CA MET A 379 -9.88 9.67 12.52
C MET A 379 -8.57 9.08 13.03
N ILE A 380 -8.67 8.36 14.14
CA ILE A 380 -7.62 7.47 14.60
C ILE A 380 -8.19 6.08 14.73
N ASP A 381 -7.58 5.14 14.03
CA ASP A 381 -8.02 3.76 13.96
C ASP A 381 -6.94 2.87 14.57
N PHE A 382 -7.35 2.03 15.51
CA PHE A 382 -6.50 1.07 16.20
C PHE A 382 -6.92 -0.34 15.80
N GLY A 383 -5.95 -1.25 15.73
CA GLY A 383 -6.19 -2.66 15.53
C GLY A 383 -5.15 -3.51 16.23
N GLN A 384 -5.63 -4.37 17.15
CA GLN A 384 -4.83 -5.48 17.66
C GLN A 384 -5.12 -6.69 16.79
N ILE A 385 -4.11 -7.18 16.06
CA ILE A 385 -4.29 -8.12 14.97
C ILE A 385 -3.46 -9.37 15.23
N HIS A 386 -4.08 -10.53 15.09
CA HIS A 386 -3.45 -11.84 15.10
C HIS A 386 -3.67 -12.51 13.77
N ASP A 387 -2.59 -12.80 13.04
CA ASP A 387 -2.62 -13.54 11.78
C ASP A 387 -1.91 -14.88 11.94
N ALA A 388 -2.58 -15.96 11.58
CA ALA A 388 -1.96 -17.27 11.45
C ALA A 388 -2.23 -17.81 10.04
N MET A 389 -1.20 -18.01 9.26
CA MET A 389 -1.35 -18.40 7.85
C MET A 389 -0.44 -19.57 7.54
N MET A 390 -0.93 -20.50 6.75
CA MET A 390 -0.11 -21.58 6.21
C MET A 390 -0.50 -21.94 4.79
N MET A 391 0.46 -22.49 4.04
CA MET A 391 0.28 -23.09 2.75
C MET A 391 1.15 -24.33 2.66
N ALA A 392 0.61 -25.41 2.08
CA ALA A 392 1.37 -26.61 1.74
C ALA A 392 1.03 -27.04 0.31
N GLU A 393 2.05 -27.41 -0.46
CA GLU A 393 1.93 -27.84 -1.86
C GLU A 393 2.71 -29.12 -2.09
N TYR A 394 2.08 -30.07 -2.75
CA TYR A 394 2.72 -31.25 -3.30
C TYR A 394 2.70 -31.18 -4.83
N THR A 395 3.86 -31.25 -5.46
CA THR A 395 4.01 -31.19 -6.92
C THR A 395 4.59 -32.48 -7.45
N ARG A 396 3.99 -33.02 -8.50
CA ARG A 396 4.46 -34.24 -9.16
C ARG A 396 4.39 -34.12 -10.67
N LYS A 397 5.51 -34.37 -11.33
CA LYS A 397 5.57 -34.49 -12.79
C LYS A 397 5.35 -35.93 -13.20
N ARG A 398 4.36 -36.17 -14.11
CA ARG A 398 4.06 -37.50 -14.66
C ARG A 398 3.81 -37.39 -16.16
N GLY A 399 4.74 -37.85 -16.96
CA GLY A 399 4.66 -37.70 -18.42
C GLY A 399 4.58 -36.22 -18.82
N ASN A 400 3.52 -35.84 -19.49
CA ASN A 400 3.27 -34.50 -19.98
C ASN A 400 2.51 -33.60 -18.96
N HIS A 401 2.19 -34.10 -17.78
CA HIS A 401 1.47 -33.43 -16.73
C HIS A 401 2.41 -32.98 -15.63
N ASN A 402 2.20 -31.77 -15.10
CA ASN A 402 2.84 -31.28 -13.89
C ASN A 402 1.74 -30.89 -12.87
N LEU A 403 1.32 -31.89 -12.12
CA LEU A 403 0.25 -31.80 -11.14
C LEU A 403 0.73 -31.13 -9.87
N ARG A 404 -0.07 -30.22 -9.34
CA ARG A 404 0.12 -29.58 -8.05
C ARG A 404 -1.18 -29.68 -7.25
N ILE A 405 -1.08 -30.23 -6.05
CA ILE A 405 -2.16 -30.23 -5.06
C ILE A 405 -1.70 -29.35 -3.92
N GLY A 406 -2.53 -28.42 -3.51
CA GLY A 406 -2.19 -27.53 -2.42
C GLY A 406 -3.37 -27.23 -1.50
N MET A 407 -3.01 -26.79 -0.31
CA MET A 407 -3.94 -26.26 0.68
C MET A 407 -3.40 -25.00 1.28
N ASN A 408 -4.29 -24.12 1.69
CA ASN A 408 -3.96 -23.01 2.58
C ASN A 408 -5.00 -22.86 3.67
N GLU A 409 -4.54 -22.33 4.79
CA GLU A 409 -5.33 -21.97 5.96
C GLU A 409 -4.92 -20.57 6.37
N TRP A 410 -5.86 -19.64 6.37
CA TRP A 410 -5.62 -18.25 6.75
C TRP A 410 -6.61 -17.84 7.82
N PHE A 411 -6.09 -17.61 8.98
CA PHE A 411 -6.81 -17.12 10.13
C PHE A 411 -6.39 -15.68 10.43
N ASN A 412 -7.35 -14.82 10.67
CA ASN A 412 -7.17 -13.45 11.14
C ASN A 412 -8.13 -13.20 12.31
N ALA A 413 -7.64 -12.60 13.37
CA ALA A 413 -8.49 -12.06 14.43
C ALA A 413 -8.08 -10.62 14.70
N ILE A 414 -9.06 -9.77 14.90
CA ILE A 414 -8.84 -8.34 15.11
C ILE A 414 -9.79 -7.79 16.17
N ASP A 415 -9.23 -6.94 17.03
CA ASP A 415 -9.98 -5.99 17.84
C ASP A 415 -9.75 -4.59 17.24
N TYR A 416 -10.79 -4.04 16.61
CA TYR A 416 -10.70 -2.79 15.85
C TYR A 416 -11.60 -1.71 16.43
N GLN A 417 -11.04 -0.51 16.58
CA GLN A 417 -11.79 0.68 16.90
C GLN A 417 -11.33 1.87 16.10
N GLY A 418 -12.27 2.58 15.49
CA GLY A 418 -12.06 3.85 14.80
C GLY A 418 -12.74 4.98 15.57
N ASN A 419 -11.98 5.99 15.95
CA ASN A 419 -12.48 7.15 16.65
C ASN A 419 -12.36 8.37 15.77
N SER A 420 -13.37 9.24 15.77
CA SER A 420 -13.34 10.42 14.94
C SER A 420 -13.73 11.70 15.68
N THR A 421 -13.23 12.79 15.16
CA THR A 421 -13.58 14.14 15.59
C THR A 421 -13.56 15.09 14.41
N ARG A 422 -14.23 16.23 14.53
CA ARG A 422 -14.16 17.29 13.52
C ARG A 422 -13.54 18.52 14.13
N PHE A 423 -12.68 19.16 13.38
CA PHE A 423 -12.07 20.44 13.73
C PHE A 423 -11.95 21.33 12.48
N GLN A 424 -11.60 22.58 12.69
CA GLN A 424 -11.43 23.56 11.63
C GLN A 424 -10.07 24.22 11.76
N HIS A 425 -9.48 24.59 10.63
CA HIS A 425 -8.27 25.37 10.62
C HIS A 425 -8.28 26.42 9.51
N ALA A 426 -7.43 27.43 9.64
CA ALA A 426 -7.21 28.43 8.62
C ALA A 426 -6.68 27.79 7.33
N MET A 427 -7.13 28.23 6.18
CA MET A 427 -6.56 27.83 4.90
C MET A 427 -5.29 28.65 4.64
N ALA A 428 -4.19 28.17 5.19
CA ALA A 428 -2.87 28.79 5.09
C ALA A 428 -1.78 27.72 5.08
N PRO A 429 -0.56 28.00 4.56
CA PRO A 429 0.61 27.17 4.82
C PRO A 429 0.82 26.98 6.32
N SER A 430 1.09 25.75 6.76
CA SER A 430 1.25 25.41 8.18
C SER A 430 0.06 25.93 9.03
N PRO A 431 -1.15 25.41 8.79
CA PRO A 431 -2.38 26.00 9.29
C PRO A 431 -2.51 25.90 10.80
N ARG A 432 -3.08 26.95 11.41
CA ARG A 432 -3.45 27.01 12.82
C ARG A 432 -4.92 26.60 12.97
N LYS A 433 -5.23 25.85 14.02
CA LYS A 433 -6.62 25.49 14.36
C LYS A 433 -7.43 26.73 14.74
N LEU A 434 -8.72 26.62 14.49
CA LEU A 434 -9.68 27.69 14.77
C LEU A 434 -10.71 27.19 15.78
N ASP A 435 -11.03 28.06 16.71
CA ASP A 435 -12.22 27.97 17.56
C ASP A 435 -13.41 28.59 16.82
N LYS A 436 -14.56 27.96 16.94
CA LYS A 436 -15.83 28.59 16.58
C LYS A 436 -16.70 28.68 17.81
N ASN A 437 -17.08 29.89 18.20
CA ASN A 437 -17.84 30.17 19.44
C ASN A 437 -17.20 29.52 20.69
N GLY A 438 -15.87 29.57 20.77
CA GLY A 438 -15.09 29.05 21.90
C GLY A 438 -14.84 27.52 21.91
N ALA A 439 -15.13 26.81 20.81
CA ALA A 439 -14.87 25.40 20.72
C ALA A 439 -13.95 25.05 19.53
N THR A 440 -12.83 24.37 19.79
CA THR A 440 -11.90 23.89 18.76
C THR A 440 -12.46 22.67 18.01
N TYR A 441 -13.12 21.77 18.71
CA TYR A 441 -13.67 20.55 18.14
C TYR A 441 -15.20 20.61 18.13
N SER A 442 -15.79 20.39 16.97
CA SER A 442 -17.23 20.58 16.76
C SER A 442 -18.07 19.30 16.89
N SER A 443 -17.43 18.12 16.80
CA SER A 443 -18.13 16.84 16.87
C SER A 443 -17.16 15.71 17.22
N PHE A 444 -17.58 14.83 18.13
CA PHE A 444 -16.84 13.62 18.53
C PHE A 444 -17.60 12.37 18.07
N ASN A 445 -16.86 11.35 17.62
CA ASN A 445 -17.42 10.07 17.15
C ASN A 445 -18.49 10.18 16.05
N SER A 446 -18.43 11.22 15.23
CA SER A 446 -19.39 11.42 14.13
C SER A 446 -19.28 10.34 13.04
N ALA A 447 -18.19 9.59 13.00
CA ALA A 447 -17.92 8.48 12.09
C ALA A 447 -17.11 7.36 12.78
N GLY A 448 -17.29 7.17 14.07
CA GLY A 448 -16.64 6.10 14.83
C GLY A 448 -17.08 4.73 14.34
N GLU A 449 -16.18 3.76 14.42
CA GLU A 449 -16.36 2.38 14.00
C GLU A 449 -15.85 1.44 15.09
N TYR A 450 -16.52 0.31 15.27
CA TYR A 450 -16.06 -0.73 16.19
C TYR A 450 -16.50 -2.09 15.69
N TYR A 451 -15.57 -3.02 15.65
CA TYR A 451 -15.85 -4.45 15.55
C TYR A 451 -14.69 -5.24 16.15
N THR A 452 -15.02 -6.39 16.71
CA THR A 452 -14.05 -7.42 17.07
C THR A 452 -14.50 -8.74 16.47
N GLY A 453 -13.56 -9.58 16.07
CA GLY A 453 -13.94 -10.86 15.47
C GLY A 453 -12.79 -11.58 14.77
N SER A 454 -13.17 -12.63 14.07
CA SER A 454 -12.22 -13.46 13.34
C SER A 454 -12.73 -13.89 11.97
N GLU A 455 -11.82 -14.09 11.06
CA GLU A 455 -12.01 -14.74 9.76
C GLU A 455 -11.15 -15.98 9.67
N ASN A 456 -11.71 -17.04 9.09
CA ASN A 456 -10.95 -18.24 8.77
C ASN A 456 -11.25 -18.70 7.34
N ARG A 457 -10.20 -18.98 6.56
CA ARG A 457 -10.27 -19.40 5.16
C ARG A 457 -9.45 -20.66 4.96
N THR A 458 -10.14 -21.78 4.75
CA THR A 458 -9.54 -23.07 4.41
C THR A 458 -9.72 -23.31 2.92
N GLY A 459 -8.64 -23.32 2.16
CA GLY A 459 -8.67 -23.51 0.72
C GLY A 459 -7.94 -24.78 0.28
N LEU A 460 -8.58 -25.56 -0.57
CA LEU A 460 -7.97 -26.71 -1.25
C LEU A 460 -7.92 -26.42 -2.75
N TYR A 461 -6.80 -26.71 -3.40
CA TYR A 461 -6.66 -26.50 -4.84
C TYR A 461 -5.86 -27.59 -5.53
N LEU A 462 -6.19 -27.78 -6.81
CA LEU A 462 -5.51 -28.66 -7.74
C LEU A 462 -5.19 -27.87 -9.00
N THR A 463 -3.95 -27.99 -9.50
CA THR A 463 -3.58 -27.45 -10.81
C THR A 463 -2.85 -28.50 -11.63
N ASP A 464 -2.99 -28.41 -12.95
CA ASP A 464 -2.22 -29.20 -13.91
C ASP A 464 -1.65 -28.31 -15.01
N ASP A 465 -0.35 -28.34 -15.18
CA ASP A 465 0.33 -27.78 -16.35
C ASP A 465 0.57 -28.91 -17.36
N TRP A 466 -0.38 -29.05 -18.28
CA TRP A 466 -0.45 -30.15 -19.23
C TRP A 466 0.09 -29.77 -20.60
N ASN A 467 1.21 -30.38 -20.98
CA ASN A 467 1.75 -30.28 -22.33
C ASN A 467 1.02 -31.28 -23.24
N ILE A 468 -0.17 -30.89 -23.74
CA ILE A 468 -1.02 -31.72 -24.61
C ILE A 468 -0.23 -32.17 -25.84
N SER A 469 0.55 -31.26 -26.40
CA SER A 469 1.46 -31.54 -27.51
C SER A 469 2.68 -30.60 -27.48
N ARG A 470 3.62 -30.77 -28.43
CA ARG A 470 4.73 -29.81 -28.59
C ARG A 470 4.28 -28.37 -28.91
N LYS A 471 3.04 -28.22 -29.41
CA LYS A 471 2.48 -26.92 -29.79
C LYS A 471 1.40 -26.40 -28.85
N LEU A 472 0.83 -27.24 -28.03
CA LEU A 472 -0.33 -26.90 -27.20
C LEU A 472 -0.05 -27.23 -25.74
N ASN A 473 -0.11 -26.20 -24.91
CA ASN A 473 -0.02 -26.26 -23.45
C ASN A 473 -1.32 -25.76 -22.85
N LEU A 474 -1.84 -26.46 -21.86
CA LEU A 474 -2.99 -26.07 -21.04
C LEU A 474 -2.57 -26.06 -19.58
N TYR A 475 -2.67 -24.91 -18.93
CA TYR A 475 -2.69 -24.83 -17.48
C TYR A 475 -4.15 -24.75 -17.03
N ALA A 476 -4.57 -25.65 -16.16
CA ALA A 476 -5.90 -25.67 -15.58
C ALA A 476 -5.80 -25.75 -14.06
N GLY A 477 -6.72 -25.09 -13.36
CA GLY A 477 -6.78 -25.09 -11.91
C GLY A 477 -8.21 -25.01 -11.39
N ALA A 478 -8.43 -25.66 -10.25
CA ALA A 478 -9.67 -25.59 -9.49
C ALA A 478 -9.33 -25.40 -8.01
N ARG A 479 -10.12 -24.59 -7.33
CA ARG A 479 -10.03 -24.30 -5.90
C ARG A 479 -11.42 -24.32 -5.28
N LEU A 480 -11.50 -24.83 -4.07
CA LEU A 480 -12.67 -24.72 -3.21
C LEU A 480 -12.22 -24.14 -1.88
N GLU A 481 -12.84 -23.05 -1.46
CA GLU A 481 -12.55 -22.37 -0.21
C GLU A 481 -13.76 -22.39 0.71
N TYR A 482 -13.59 -22.88 1.94
CA TYR A 482 -14.53 -22.69 3.01
C TYR A 482 -14.11 -21.46 3.83
N PHE A 483 -14.96 -20.46 3.82
CA PHE A 483 -14.70 -19.19 4.49
C PHE A 483 -15.75 -18.95 5.59
N THR A 484 -15.29 -18.64 6.78
CA THR A 484 -16.13 -18.26 7.91
C THR A 484 -15.66 -16.95 8.51
N LEU A 485 -16.60 -16.13 8.96
CA LEU A 485 -16.34 -14.98 9.80
C LEU A 485 -17.34 -14.94 10.96
N ASN A 486 -16.87 -14.47 12.12
CA ASN A 486 -17.69 -14.28 13.30
C ASN A 486 -17.17 -13.08 14.07
N GLY A 487 -18.06 -12.34 14.71
CA GLY A 487 -17.67 -11.20 15.51
C GLY A 487 -18.83 -10.48 16.14
N GLU A 488 -18.52 -9.34 16.69
CA GLU A 488 -19.50 -8.39 17.22
C GLU A 488 -19.14 -6.97 16.76
N ASN A 489 -20.13 -6.12 16.61
CA ASN A 489 -19.96 -4.71 16.29
C ASN A 489 -20.92 -3.83 17.11
N LEU A 490 -20.66 -2.52 17.07
CA LEU A 490 -21.56 -1.53 17.64
C LEU A 490 -22.40 -0.89 16.52
N PRO A 491 -23.73 -1.09 16.51
CA PRO A 491 -24.58 -0.67 15.40
C PRO A 491 -24.91 0.82 15.38
N TYR A 492 -24.62 1.56 16.45
CA TYR A 492 -24.99 2.96 16.59
C TYR A 492 -23.75 3.85 16.60
N ARG A 493 -23.61 4.76 15.66
CA ARG A 493 -22.43 5.62 15.54
C ARG A 493 -22.68 7.14 15.59
N ARG A 494 -23.92 7.58 15.79
CA ARG A 494 -24.27 9.00 15.67
C ARG A 494 -24.42 9.74 17.00
N TYR A 495 -24.02 9.14 18.09
CA TYR A 495 -24.17 9.75 19.41
C TYR A 495 -22.81 10.25 19.88
N ALA A 496 -22.78 11.52 20.34
CA ALA A 496 -21.56 12.13 20.85
C ALA A 496 -20.95 11.37 22.04
N ASP A 497 -21.78 10.64 22.77
CA ASP A 497 -21.40 9.86 23.95
C ASP A 497 -21.50 8.35 23.71
N PHE A 498 -21.44 7.93 22.43
CA PHE A 498 -21.63 6.54 22.08
C PHE A 498 -20.40 5.69 22.44
N HIS A 499 -20.59 4.75 23.32
CA HIS A 499 -19.64 3.69 23.70
C HIS A 499 -20.43 2.49 24.24
N SER A 500 -19.78 1.34 24.39
CA SER A 500 -20.45 0.17 24.97
C SER A 500 -21.06 0.49 26.34
N GLY A 501 -22.36 0.22 26.50
CA GLY A 501 -23.12 0.53 27.72
C GLY A 501 -23.68 1.95 27.79
N SER A 502 -23.38 2.85 26.85
CA SER A 502 -24.01 4.16 26.80
C SER A 502 -25.48 4.08 26.38
N LYS A 503 -26.25 5.10 26.73
CA LYS A 503 -27.65 5.20 26.33
C LYS A 503 -27.83 6.23 25.22
N ASN A 504 -28.64 5.89 24.24
CA ASN A 504 -29.12 6.82 23.25
C ASN A 504 -29.97 7.91 23.94
N PRO A 505 -29.60 9.20 23.88
CA PRO A 505 -30.36 10.27 24.54
C PRO A 505 -31.78 10.42 24.02
N ALA A 506 -32.04 10.06 22.75
CA ALA A 506 -33.36 10.22 22.13
C ALA A 506 -34.30 9.01 22.36
N THR A 507 -33.78 7.79 22.37
CA THR A 507 -34.58 6.55 22.47
C THR A 507 -34.47 5.87 23.82
N GLY A 508 -33.45 6.19 24.63
CA GLY A 508 -33.12 5.51 25.88
C GLY A 508 -32.52 4.11 25.72
N GLU A 509 -32.32 3.66 24.50
CA GLU A 509 -31.70 2.37 24.21
C GLU A 509 -30.24 2.33 24.64
N THR A 510 -29.79 1.22 25.20
CA THR A 510 -28.40 0.99 25.56
C THR A 510 -27.62 0.50 24.36
N ALA A 511 -26.47 1.09 24.08
CA ALA A 511 -25.55 0.63 23.07
C ALA A 511 -24.92 -0.70 23.52
N THR A 512 -25.32 -1.79 22.88
CA THR A 512 -24.78 -3.13 23.12
C THR A 512 -24.16 -3.66 21.83
N PRO A 513 -23.03 -4.36 21.93
CA PRO A 513 -22.49 -5.08 20.77
C PRO A 513 -23.52 -6.04 20.20
N GLN A 514 -23.54 -6.14 18.88
CA GLN A 514 -24.38 -7.09 18.14
C GLN A 514 -23.48 -8.16 17.53
N GLU A 515 -23.81 -9.41 17.82
CA GLU A 515 -23.12 -10.55 17.23
C GLU A 515 -23.52 -10.72 15.77
N PHE A 516 -22.55 -11.11 14.94
CA PHE A 516 -22.75 -11.51 13.56
C PHE A 516 -21.91 -12.72 13.22
N GLY A 517 -22.36 -13.50 12.24
CA GLY A 517 -21.63 -14.65 11.75
C GLY A 517 -22.09 -15.04 10.36
N GLN A 518 -21.16 -15.48 9.53
CA GLN A 518 -21.45 -15.90 8.17
C GLN A 518 -20.44 -16.96 7.70
N SER A 519 -20.88 -17.79 6.76
CA SER A 519 -20.01 -18.77 6.11
C SER A 519 -20.34 -18.90 4.62
N TRP A 520 -19.31 -19.21 3.84
CA TRP A 520 -19.42 -19.40 2.41
C TRP A 520 -18.62 -20.63 1.97
N LEU A 521 -19.06 -21.22 0.87
CA LEU A 521 -18.28 -22.19 0.11
C LEU A 521 -18.01 -21.57 -1.27
N LEU A 522 -16.77 -21.14 -1.52
CA LEU A 522 -16.38 -20.29 -2.63
C LEU A 522 -15.56 -21.07 -3.65
N PRO A 523 -16.13 -21.41 -4.82
CA PRO A 523 -15.39 -22.06 -5.89
C PRO A 523 -14.55 -21.08 -6.70
N SER A 524 -13.42 -21.55 -7.23
CA SER A 524 -12.63 -20.83 -8.24
C SER A 524 -12.10 -21.78 -9.28
N PHE A 525 -12.12 -21.35 -10.53
CA PHE A 525 -11.64 -22.13 -11.67
C PHE A 525 -10.77 -21.25 -12.56
N THR A 526 -9.73 -21.85 -13.16
CA THR A 526 -8.88 -21.15 -14.14
C THR A 526 -8.45 -22.11 -15.25
N ALA A 527 -8.33 -21.58 -16.45
CA ALA A 527 -7.74 -22.25 -17.59
C ALA A 527 -6.92 -21.24 -18.40
N ASN A 528 -5.71 -21.64 -18.78
CA ASN A 528 -4.82 -20.84 -19.62
C ASN A 528 -4.26 -21.73 -20.72
N LEU A 529 -4.63 -21.47 -21.96
CA LEU A 529 -4.26 -22.18 -23.15
C LEU A 529 -3.22 -21.40 -23.93
N THR A 530 -2.11 -22.03 -24.24
CA THR A 530 -1.07 -21.47 -25.11
C THR A 530 -0.88 -22.37 -26.32
N TYR A 531 -1.10 -21.82 -27.52
CA TYR A 531 -0.90 -22.51 -28.78
C TYR A 531 0.27 -21.91 -29.57
N ARG A 532 1.30 -22.66 -29.77
CA ARG A 532 2.49 -22.30 -30.54
C ARG A 532 2.27 -22.54 -32.03
N MET A 533 1.95 -21.51 -32.79
CA MET A 533 1.76 -21.60 -34.24
C MET A 533 3.10 -21.79 -34.94
N THR A 534 4.11 -21.04 -34.56
CA THR A 534 5.48 -21.08 -35.10
C THR A 534 6.50 -21.19 -33.95
N ARG A 535 7.78 -21.24 -34.26
CA ARG A 535 8.83 -21.15 -33.22
C ARG A 535 8.84 -19.81 -32.46
N ARG A 536 8.26 -18.79 -33.06
CA ARG A 536 8.33 -17.40 -32.54
C ARG A 536 6.96 -16.83 -32.16
N ALA A 537 5.88 -17.35 -32.68
CA ALA A 537 4.54 -16.79 -32.53
C ALA A 537 3.51 -17.82 -32.10
N GLY A 538 2.52 -17.39 -31.37
CA GLY A 538 1.39 -18.21 -30.98
C GLY A 538 0.21 -17.42 -30.44
N LEU A 539 -0.80 -18.16 -30.04
CA LEU A 539 -2.02 -17.66 -29.44
C LEU A 539 -2.02 -17.96 -27.94
N LEU A 540 -2.69 -17.13 -27.20
CA LEU A 540 -3.02 -17.36 -25.79
C LEU A 540 -4.51 -17.12 -25.57
N ALA A 541 -5.10 -17.94 -24.70
CA ALA A 541 -6.46 -17.74 -24.21
C ALA A 541 -6.48 -18.07 -22.71
N GLU A 542 -7.12 -17.24 -21.94
CA GLU A 542 -7.24 -17.39 -20.50
C GLU A 542 -8.68 -17.15 -20.09
N ALA A 543 -9.19 -17.99 -19.21
CA ALA A 543 -10.50 -17.81 -18.60
C ALA A 543 -10.42 -18.17 -17.13
N SER A 544 -11.12 -17.44 -16.29
CA SER A 544 -11.24 -17.76 -14.88
C SER A 544 -12.56 -17.27 -14.30
N TYR A 545 -12.91 -17.90 -13.20
CA TYR A 545 -14.06 -17.57 -12.36
C TYR A 545 -13.66 -17.73 -10.91
N SER A 546 -14.06 -16.79 -10.06
CA SER A 546 -13.89 -16.89 -8.61
C SER A 546 -15.02 -16.21 -7.87
N GLU A 547 -15.20 -16.64 -6.63
CA GLU A 547 -16.12 -16.03 -5.68
C GLU A 547 -15.38 -15.52 -4.46
N GLN A 548 -15.91 -14.46 -3.84
CA GLN A 548 -15.38 -13.84 -2.63
C GLN A 548 -16.52 -13.50 -1.67
N GLY A 549 -16.37 -13.84 -0.40
CA GLY A 549 -17.31 -13.46 0.66
C GLY A 549 -17.10 -12.02 1.15
N ALA A 550 -18.01 -11.53 1.96
CA ALA A 550 -17.86 -10.27 2.68
C ALA A 550 -16.67 -10.34 3.65
N LYS A 551 -16.19 -9.18 4.08
CA LYS A 551 -15.05 -9.05 5.00
C LYS A 551 -15.54 -8.66 6.39
N LEU A 552 -14.77 -8.97 7.42
CA LEU A 552 -15.02 -8.55 8.77
C LEU A 552 -15.15 -7.01 8.87
N SER A 553 -14.30 -6.28 8.17
CA SER A 553 -14.34 -4.81 8.11
C SER A 553 -15.62 -4.23 7.48
N ASP A 554 -16.39 -5.00 6.74
CA ASP A 554 -17.67 -4.54 6.19
C ASP A 554 -18.73 -4.35 7.30
N TYR A 555 -18.53 -4.98 8.46
CA TYR A 555 -19.38 -4.85 9.65
C TYR A 555 -18.99 -3.70 10.57
N ALA A 556 -17.92 -2.95 10.26
CA ALA A 556 -17.44 -1.84 11.10
C ALA A 556 -18.44 -0.70 11.28
N GLY A 557 -19.36 -0.52 10.33
CA GLY A 557 -20.42 0.48 10.37
C GLY A 557 -21.72 -0.04 10.98
N PHE A 558 -22.70 0.84 11.14
CA PHE A 558 -24.03 0.55 11.69
C PHE A 558 -25.03 0.04 10.64
N VAL A 559 -24.63 -0.08 9.40
CA VAL A 559 -25.43 -0.70 8.32
C VAL A 559 -24.83 -2.05 8.03
N SER A 560 -25.67 -3.10 8.17
CA SER A 560 -25.24 -4.47 7.85
C SER A 560 -24.77 -4.58 6.40
N PRO A 561 -23.67 -5.29 6.12
CA PRO A 561 -23.22 -5.52 4.76
C PRO A 561 -24.13 -6.48 4.01
N TYR A 562 -24.05 -6.45 2.68
CA TYR A 562 -24.59 -7.52 1.86
C TYR A 562 -23.74 -8.77 2.00
N THR A 563 -24.38 -9.93 2.11
CA THR A 563 -23.70 -11.22 2.29
C THR A 563 -23.62 -12.06 1.04
N ASP A 564 -24.17 -11.57 -0.08
CA ASP A 564 -24.05 -12.21 -1.38
C ASP A 564 -22.58 -12.29 -1.79
N ALA A 565 -22.14 -13.45 -2.30
CA ALA A 565 -20.80 -13.60 -2.78
C ALA A 565 -20.53 -12.66 -3.98
N VAL A 566 -19.39 -12.01 -3.95
CA VAL A 566 -18.85 -11.26 -5.08
C VAL A 566 -18.33 -12.25 -6.09
N THR A 567 -18.83 -12.23 -7.34
CA THR A 567 -18.35 -13.12 -8.42
C THR A 567 -17.45 -12.36 -9.38
N VAL A 568 -16.40 -12.99 -9.87
CA VAL A 568 -15.43 -12.38 -10.77
C VAL A 568 -15.12 -13.30 -11.95
N PRO A 569 -15.97 -13.32 -12.99
CA PRO A 569 -15.61 -13.90 -14.28
C PRO A 569 -14.58 -13.04 -15.02
N TYR A 570 -13.59 -13.69 -15.61
CA TYR A 570 -12.50 -13.09 -16.36
C TYR A 570 -12.22 -13.90 -17.63
N GLY A 571 -11.93 -13.20 -18.71
CA GLY A 571 -11.52 -13.80 -19.98
C GLY A 571 -10.50 -12.95 -20.72
N ARG A 572 -9.53 -13.61 -21.35
CA ARG A 572 -8.48 -12.97 -22.14
C ARG A 572 -8.14 -13.82 -23.36
N VAL A 573 -8.01 -13.17 -24.52
CA VAL A 573 -7.54 -13.82 -25.76
C VAL A 573 -6.51 -12.92 -26.42
N GLY A 574 -5.42 -13.50 -26.91
CA GLY A 574 -4.35 -12.71 -27.47
C GLY A 574 -3.34 -13.48 -28.27
N VAL A 575 -2.33 -12.76 -28.69
CA VAL A 575 -1.20 -13.25 -29.48
C VAL A 575 0.10 -12.95 -28.75
N TYR A 576 1.10 -13.77 -28.97
CA TYR A 576 2.47 -13.47 -28.56
C TYR A 576 3.45 -13.66 -29.73
N TYR A 577 4.53 -12.88 -29.70
CA TYR A 577 5.62 -12.97 -30.65
C TYR A 577 6.95 -12.82 -29.91
N ASN A 578 7.87 -13.77 -30.09
CA ASN A 578 9.19 -13.77 -29.48
C ASN A 578 10.30 -13.84 -30.55
N HIS A 579 11.05 -12.78 -30.64
CA HIS A 579 12.23 -12.65 -31.48
C HIS A 579 13.35 -12.00 -30.64
N PRO A 580 14.64 -12.26 -30.91
CA PRO A 580 15.72 -11.60 -30.16
C PRO A 580 15.63 -10.08 -30.09
N LEU A 581 15.08 -9.44 -31.13
CA LEU A 581 14.89 -7.98 -31.19
C LEU A 581 13.55 -7.49 -30.65
N ILE A 582 12.52 -8.34 -30.58
CA ILE A 582 11.17 -7.95 -30.18
C ILE A 582 10.50 -9.11 -29.45
N SER A 583 10.06 -8.87 -28.22
CA SER A 583 9.13 -9.73 -27.49
C SER A 583 7.83 -8.97 -27.30
N LEU A 584 6.70 -9.58 -27.69
CA LEU A 584 5.39 -8.91 -27.69
C LEU A 584 4.32 -9.88 -27.16
N VAL A 585 3.45 -9.36 -26.31
CA VAL A 585 2.17 -9.97 -25.95
C VAL A 585 1.09 -8.93 -26.12
N SER A 586 0.04 -9.27 -26.86
CA SER A 586 -1.09 -8.38 -27.10
C SER A 586 -2.39 -9.14 -26.94
N ALA A 587 -3.32 -8.64 -26.12
CA ALA A 587 -4.53 -9.36 -25.77
C ALA A 587 -5.71 -8.44 -25.52
N VAL A 588 -6.92 -8.92 -25.87
CA VAL A 588 -8.20 -8.38 -25.46
C VAL A 588 -8.60 -9.07 -24.16
N THR A 589 -9.15 -8.31 -23.24
CA THR A 589 -9.50 -8.76 -21.90
C THR A 589 -10.93 -8.28 -21.54
N TYR A 590 -11.67 -9.13 -20.86
CA TYR A 590 -12.93 -8.79 -20.21
C TYR A 590 -12.90 -9.30 -18.76
N ILE A 591 -13.25 -8.43 -17.83
CA ILE A 591 -13.43 -8.78 -16.41
C ILE A 591 -14.71 -8.12 -15.90
N ARG A 592 -15.47 -8.85 -15.11
CA ARG A 592 -16.63 -8.33 -14.40
C ARG A 592 -16.54 -8.67 -12.92
N LYS A 593 -16.97 -7.78 -12.06
CA LYS A 593 -17.09 -7.99 -10.62
C LYS A 593 -18.53 -7.65 -10.24
N THR A 594 -19.27 -8.68 -9.82
CA THR A 594 -20.69 -8.53 -9.46
C THR A 594 -20.82 -8.45 -7.94
N ASN A 595 -21.96 -7.90 -7.48
CA ASN A 595 -22.26 -7.75 -6.05
C ASN A 595 -21.17 -6.99 -5.28
N PHE A 596 -20.40 -6.13 -5.94
CA PHE A 596 -19.44 -5.28 -5.25
C PHE A 596 -20.20 -4.34 -4.31
N GLN A 597 -19.70 -4.17 -3.11
CA GLN A 597 -20.33 -3.29 -2.14
C GLN A 597 -19.33 -2.27 -1.58
N SER A 598 -19.84 -1.10 -1.26
CA SER A 598 -19.04 -0.06 -0.63
C SER A 598 -19.91 0.84 0.24
N ARG A 599 -19.31 1.41 1.27
CA ARG A 599 -19.95 2.40 2.13
C ARG A 599 -19.63 3.79 1.61
N PHE A 600 -20.66 4.61 1.44
CA PHE A 600 -20.54 5.99 0.99
C PHE A 600 -21.17 6.95 1.99
N ASN A 601 -20.45 8.01 2.35
CA ASN A 601 -21.05 9.18 2.98
C ASN A 601 -21.61 10.07 1.88
N LEU A 602 -22.89 9.94 1.58
CA LEU A 602 -23.54 10.76 0.56
C LEU A 602 -24.01 12.09 1.17
N VAL A 603 -23.77 13.16 0.44
CA VAL A 603 -24.23 14.52 0.78
C VAL A 603 -25.54 14.77 0.08
N ASP A 604 -26.54 15.30 0.79
CA ASP A 604 -27.82 15.72 0.19
C ASP A 604 -27.56 16.91 -0.75
N PRO A 605 -27.86 16.78 -2.06
CA PRO A 605 -27.68 17.88 -3.00
C PRO A 605 -28.53 19.14 -2.69
N SER A 606 -29.65 18.96 -1.98
CA SER A 606 -30.52 20.07 -1.58
C SER A 606 -30.11 20.70 -0.23
N ASN A 607 -29.34 19.99 0.60
CA ASN A 607 -28.84 20.44 1.88
C ASN A 607 -27.42 19.93 2.14
N PRO A 608 -26.37 20.63 1.68
CA PRO A 608 -24.98 20.16 1.79
C PRO A 608 -24.47 19.92 3.22
N ALA A 609 -25.20 20.39 4.23
CA ALA A 609 -24.90 20.10 5.64
C ALA A 609 -25.40 18.70 6.08
N ALA A 610 -26.35 18.12 5.35
CA ALA A 610 -26.89 16.80 5.63
C ALA A 610 -26.06 15.72 4.90
N THR A 611 -25.48 14.83 5.69
CA THR A 611 -24.74 13.66 5.19
C THR A 611 -25.30 12.41 5.82
N SER A 612 -25.43 11.36 5.02
CA SER A 612 -25.86 10.04 5.49
C SER A 612 -24.98 8.97 4.87
N MET A 613 -24.71 7.91 5.65
CA MET A 613 -24.01 6.76 5.14
C MET A 613 -25.00 5.82 4.45
N TYR A 614 -24.60 5.38 3.28
CA TYR A 614 -25.29 4.36 2.49
C TYR A 614 -24.34 3.20 2.25
N HIS A 615 -24.86 1.99 2.38
CA HIS A 615 -24.18 0.79 1.91
C HIS A 615 -24.78 0.45 0.55
N LEU A 616 -24.00 0.59 -0.50
CA LEU A 616 -24.46 0.43 -1.86
C LEU A 616 -23.84 -0.82 -2.49
N LYS A 617 -24.67 -1.54 -3.27
CA LYS A 617 -24.26 -2.70 -4.05
C LYS A 617 -24.35 -2.38 -5.52
N TYR A 618 -23.32 -2.74 -6.29
CA TYR A 618 -23.23 -2.50 -7.73
C TYR A 618 -22.29 -3.52 -8.39
N ASP A 619 -22.33 -3.58 -9.70
CA ASP A 619 -21.38 -4.33 -10.50
C ASP A 619 -20.38 -3.39 -11.18
N VAL A 620 -19.22 -3.93 -11.52
CA VAL A 620 -18.23 -3.26 -12.37
C VAL A 620 -17.83 -4.19 -13.50
N ALA A 621 -17.91 -3.71 -14.74
CA ALA A 621 -17.42 -4.43 -15.90
C ALA A 621 -16.34 -3.63 -16.62
N THR A 622 -15.28 -4.32 -17.05
CA THR A 622 -14.17 -3.71 -17.77
C THR A 622 -13.83 -4.55 -18.99
N ALA A 623 -14.00 -3.98 -20.17
CA ALA A 623 -13.44 -4.50 -21.40
C ALA A 623 -12.18 -3.70 -21.75
N GLY A 624 -11.13 -4.36 -22.24
CA GLY A 624 -9.89 -3.69 -22.56
C GLY A 624 -9.01 -4.43 -23.53
N TRP A 625 -7.99 -3.75 -23.97
CA TRP A 625 -6.90 -4.25 -24.78
C TRP A 625 -5.57 -3.85 -24.16
N THR A 626 -4.66 -4.81 -24.07
CA THR A 626 -3.33 -4.61 -23.47
C THR A 626 -2.26 -5.12 -24.39
N THR A 627 -1.21 -4.35 -24.56
CA THR A 627 0.01 -4.76 -25.25
C THR A 627 1.21 -4.49 -24.37
N ASP A 628 2.04 -5.50 -24.21
CA ASP A 628 3.34 -5.46 -23.54
C ASP A 628 4.40 -5.83 -24.56
N ALA A 629 5.37 -4.97 -24.80
CA ALA A 629 6.40 -5.15 -25.80
C ALA A 629 7.78 -4.74 -25.27
N VAL A 630 8.77 -5.60 -25.47
CA VAL A 630 10.19 -5.29 -25.26
C VAL A 630 10.89 -5.28 -26.62
N ILE A 631 11.47 -4.16 -26.99
CA ILE A 631 12.15 -3.94 -28.27
C ILE A 631 13.63 -3.68 -27.98
N LYS A 632 14.52 -4.39 -28.69
CA LYS A 632 15.98 -4.25 -28.60
C LYS A 632 16.51 -3.79 -29.96
N PRO A 633 16.45 -2.47 -30.28
CA PRO A 633 16.73 -1.98 -31.64
C PRO A 633 18.19 -2.16 -32.04
N PHE A 634 19.11 -2.07 -31.08
CA PHE A 634 20.54 -2.27 -31.27
C PHE A 634 21.19 -2.69 -29.94
N GLU A 635 22.45 -3.08 -29.97
CA GLU A 635 23.17 -3.54 -28.79
C GLU A 635 23.19 -2.49 -27.68
N GLY A 636 22.84 -2.90 -26.47
CA GLY A 636 22.76 -2.05 -25.29
C GLY A 636 21.45 -1.25 -25.17
N ALA A 637 20.65 -1.13 -26.22
CA ALA A 637 19.37 -0.42 -26.19
C ALA A 637 18.19 -1.37 -25.94
N GLU A 638 17.27 -0.96 -25.07
CA GLU A 638 16.03 -1.64 -24.79
C GLU A 638 14.91 -0.63 -24.59
N LEU A 639 13.79 -0.86 -25.22
CA LEU A 639 12.57 -0.07 -25.06
C LEU A 639 11.45 -1.02 -24.59
N HIS A 640 10.94 -0.82 -23.39
CA HIS A 640 9.75 -1.47 -22.92
C HIS A 640 8.55 -0.55 -23.15
N LEU A 641 7.48 -1.10 -23.72
CA LEU A 641 6.22 -0.42 -24.00
C LEU A 641 5.09 -1.22 -23.38
N LEU A 642 4.32 -0.58 -22.53
CA LEU A 642 3.09 -1.16 -22.00
C LEU A 642 1.94 -0.21 -22.31
N ALA A 643 0.92 -0.69 -23.01
CA ALA A 643 -0.26 0.07 -23.38
C ALA A 643 -1.52 -0.67 -22.93
N THR A 644 -2.40 0.01 -22.22
CA THR A 644 -3.73 -0.49 -21.85
C THR A 644 -4.77 0.51 -22.29
N ILE A 645 -5.75 0.04 -23.05
CA ILE A 645 -6.97 0.78 -23.39
C ILE A 645 -8.12 0.00 -22.77
N GLN A 646 -8.87 0.62 -21.87
CA GLN A 646 -9.89 -0.05 -21.07
C GLN A 646 -11.13 0.84 -20.91
N ASN A 647 -12.28 0.19 -20.70
CA ASN A 647 -13.55 0.88 -20.46
C ASN A 647 -14.22 0.33 -19.18
N PRO A 648 -13.76 0.75 -17.98
CA PRO A 648 -14.38 0.33 -16.73
C PRO A 648 -15.69 1.07 -16.51
N GLN A 649 -16.79 0.33 -16.35
CA GLN A 649 -18.13 0.90 -16.20
C GLN A 649 -18.85 0.29 -15.02
N TYR A 650 -19.67 1.12 -14.35
CA TYR A 650 -20.65 0.66 -13.38
C TYR A 650 -21.83 -0.01 -14.09
N GLU A 651 -22.30 -1.11 -13.53
CA GLU A 651 -23.51 -1.82 -13.92
C GLU A 651 -24.36 -2.10 -12.68
N ASN A 652 -25.67 -2.25 -12.83
CA ASN A 652 -26.61 -2.50 -11.73
C ASN A 652 -26.45 -1.50 -10.57
N TYR A 653 -26.15 -0.24 -10.92
CA TYR A 653 -25.89 0.82 -9.96
C TYR A 653 -27.01 1.87 -10.00
N ALA A 654 -28.15 1.50 -9.45
CA ALA A 654 -29.29 2.38 -9.24
C ALA A 654 -29.78 2.22 -7.80
N PHE A 655 -30.05 3.33 -7.13
CA PHE A 655 -30.50 3.35 -5.74
C PHE A 655 -31.28 4.63 -5.44
N GLU A 656 -32.02 4.62 -4.33
CA GLU A 656 -32.69 5.80 -3.79
C GLU A 656 -31.86 6.43 -2.67
N ALA A 657 -31.68 7.75 -2.71
CA ALA A 657 -31.10 8.54 -1.64
C ALA A 657 -31.82 9.88 -1.53
N TYR A 658 -32.10 10.33 -0.30
CA TYR A 658 -32.79 11.59 -0.02
C TYR A 658 -34.10 11.77 -0.80
N GLY A 659 -34.87 10.67 -0.99
CA GLY A 659 -36.16 10.67 -1.69
C GLY A 659 -36.07 10.87 -3.21
N LYS A 660 -34.89 10.63 -3.80
CA LYS A 660 -34.64 10.69 -5.24
C LYS A 660 -33.97 9.41 -5.73
N GLU A 661 -34.37 8.97 -6.91
CA GLU A 661 -33.67 7.89 -7.60
C GLU A 661 -32.42 8.40 -8.32
N TYR A 662 -31.34 7.64 -8.17
CA TYR A 662 -30.06 7.87 -8.85
C TYR A 662 -29.69 6.63 -9.67
N ASN A 663 -29.28 6.86 -10.91
CA ASN A 663 -28.87 5.81 -11.84
C ASN A 663 -27.48 6.13 -12.41
N PHE A 664 -26.50 5.33 -12.03
CA PHE A 664 -25.11 5.45 -12.47
C PHE A 664 -24.69 4.33 -13.43
N ASN A 665 -25.63 3.58 -13.98
CA ASN A 665 -25.34 2.57 -15.00
C ASN A 665 -24.60 3.20 -16.19
N ASN A 666 -23.62 2.47 -16.72
CA ASN A 666 -22.76 2.88 -17.83
C ASN A 666 -21.85 4.11 -17.54
N LYS A 667 -21.83 4.63 -16.30
CA LYS A 667 -20.84 5.63 -15.90
C LYS A 667 -19.48 4.97 -15.73
N GLN A 668 -18.43 5.71 -16.07
CA GLN A 668 -17.07 5.23 -15.89
C GLN A 668 -16.73 5.15 -14.40
N VAL A 669 -16.02 4.09 -14.00
CA VAL A 669 -15.54 3.93 -12.63
C VAL A 669 -14.54 5.04 -12.28
N THR A 670 -14.74 5.65 -11.11
CA THR A 670 -13.94 6.77 -10.65
C THR A 670 -12.47 6.36 -10.38
N GLY A 671 -11.56 7.29 -10.60
CA GLY A 671 -10.13 7.10 -10.32
C GLY A 671 -9.39 6.19 -11.31
N ILE A 672 -10.06 5.65 -12.34
CA ILE A 672 -9.46 4.74 -13.33
C ILE A 672 -9.36 5.43 -14.69
N SER A 673 -8.15 5.48 -15.24
CA SER A 673 -7.89 5.98 -16.59
C SER A 673 -8.30 4.96 -17.65
N ARG A 674 -8.88 5.45 -18.75
CA ARG A 674 -9.20 4.60 -19.91
C ARG A 674 -7.97 4.24 -20.75
N ILE A 675 -6.96 5.10 -20.76
CA ILE A 675 -5.72 4.89 -21.49
C ILE A 675 -4.57 5.03 -20.51
N LEU A 676 -3.76 3.99 -20.44
CA LEU A 676 -2.53 3.91 -19.66
C LEU A 676 -1.42 3.55 -20.62
N LEU A 677 -0.36 4.37 -20.66
CA LEU A 677 0.83 4.07 -21.43
C LEU A 677 2.04 4.11 -20.51
N GLU A 678 2.96 3.18 -20.72
CA GLU A 678 4.25 3.16 -20.07
C GLU A 678 5.32 2.96 -21.13
N ILE A 679 6.30 3.85 -21.15
CA ILE A 679 7.36 3.93 -22.15
C ILE A 679 8.67 4.00 -21.37
N ASP A 680 9.43 2.90 -21.38
CA ASP A 680 10.64 2.76 -20.58
C ASP A 680 11.86 2.53 -21.48
N PRO A 681 12.46 3.57 -22.05
CA PRO A 681 13.72 3.46 -22.76
C PRO A 681 14.88 3.21 -21.77
N SER A 682 15.78 2.33 -22.14
CA SER A 682 17.06 2.18 -21.45
C SER A 682 18.20 1.93 -22.43
N TYR A 683 19.38 2.45 -22.10
CA TYR A 683 20.57 2.31 -22.93
C TYR A 683 21.81 2.04 -22.08
N ARG A 684 22.61 1.07 -22.51
CA ARG A 684 23.91 0.75 -21.94
C ARG A 684 25.00 1.09 -22.95
N PRO A 685 25.52 2.34 -22.97
CA PRO A 685 26.59 2.73 -23.86
C PRO A 685 27.86 1.91 -23.65
N VAL A 686 28.10 1.51 -22.41
CA VAL A 686 29.18 0.60 -22.00
C VAL A 686 28.65 -0.37 -20.94
N GLY A 687 29.28 -1.51 -20.77
CA GLY A 687 28.76 -2.59 -19.95
C GLY A 687 28.46 -2.24 -18.49
N ASN A 688 29.12 -1.22 -17.94
CA ASN A 688 29.00 -0.80 -16.54
C ASN A 688 28.17 0.49 -16.35
N LEU A 689 27.63 1.09 -17.41
CA LEU A 689 26.80 2.30 -17.34
C LEU A 689 25.45 2.03 -17.98
N ARG A 690 24.36 2.30 -17.25
CA ARG A 690 22.98 2.24 -17.73
C ARG A 690 22.31 3.59 -17.57
N LEU A 691 21.72 4.10 -18.64
CA LEU A 691 20.82 5.24 -18.66
C LEU A 691 19.42 4.72 -18.86
N TRP A 692 18.45 5.24 -18.13
CA TRP A 692 17.06 4.84 -18.28
C TRP A 692 16.08 5.95 -17.94
N ALA A 693 14.89 5.88 -18.53
CA ALA A 693 13.77 6.74 -18.19
C ALA A 693 12.47 5.91 -18.18
N SER A 694 11.45 6.42 -17.54
CA SER A 694 10.08 5.86 -17.55
C SER A 694 9.09 7.01 -17.68
N PHE A 695 8.23 6.92 -18.69
CA PHE A 695 7.15 7.87 -18.94
C PHE A 695 5.84 7.11 -18.78
N ARG A 696 5.00 7.55 -17.84
CA ARG A 696 3.70 6.95 -17.56
C ARG A 696 2.60 7.96 -17.83
N TYR A 697 1.78 7.66 -18.81
CA TYR A 697 0.64 8.48 -19.17
C TYR A 697 -0.65 7.90 -18.59
N PHE A 698 -1.40 8.76 -17.95
CA PHE A 698 -2.75 8.50 -17.47
C PHE A 698 -3.72 9.43 -18.18
N SER A 699 -4.69 8.89 -18.91
CA SER A 699 -5.75 9.71 -19.49
C SER A 699 -6.67 10.25 -18.38
N ARG A 700 -7.61 11.10 -18.75
CA ARG A 700 -8.63 11.65 -17.86
C ARG A 700 -9.16 10.60 -16.88
N GLN A 701 -9.31 10.99 -15.61
CA GLN A 701 -9.92 10.21 -14.54
C GLN A 701 -11.12 10.95 -13.98
N TYR A 702 -12.27 10.27 -13.89
CA TYR A 702 -13.41 10.86 -13.22
C TYR A 702 -13.23 10.86 -11.72
N ALA A 703 -13.61 11.98 -11.08
CA ALA A 703 -13.51 12.23 -9.65
C ALA A 703 -14.86 12.14 -8.93
N SER A 704 -15.97 11.96 -9.68
CA SER A 704 -17.32 11.73 -9.15
C SER A 704 -17.99 10.54 -9.83
N ILE A 705 -18.82 9.81 -9.09
CA ILE A 705 -19.56 8.64 -9.59
C ILE A 705 -20.48 9.03 -10.77
N SER A 706 -21.06 10.22 -10.70
CA SER A 706 -21.90 10.80 -11.77
C SER A 706 -21.12 11.14 -13.05
N ASN A 707 -19.78 11.12 -13.01
CA ASN A 707 -18.87 11.51 -14.08
C ASN A 707 -18.96 12.99 -14.51
N ILE A 708 -19.45 13.87 -13.62
CA ILE A 708 -19.48 15.31 -13.90
C ILE A 708 -18.15 15.99 -13.61
N LEU A 709 -17.38 15.46 -12.66
CA LEU A 709 -16.06 15.98 -12.28
C LEU A 709 -14.95 15.00 -12.71
N PHE A 710 -13.84 15.56 -13.14
CA PHE A 710 -12.71 14.79 -13.63
C PHE A 710 -11.41 15.57 -13.45
N PHE A 711 -10.30 14.86 -13.49
CA PHE A 711 -8.96 15.45 -13.60
C PHE A 711 -8.39 15.21 -15.00
N ASN A 712 -7.67 16.20 -15.52
CA ASN A 712 -7.04 16.16 -16.82
C ASN A 712 -5.96 15.07 -16.91
N PRO A 713 -5.60 14.63 -18.14
CA PRO A 713 -4.51 13.69 -18.33
C PRO A 713 -3.20 14.17 -17.71
N ARG A 714 -2.39 13.21 -17.23
CA ARG A 714 -1.09 13.51 -16.64
C ARG A 714 -0.03 12.52 -17.05
N TRP A 715 1.20 12.96 -16.95
CA TRP A 715 2.39 12.13 -17.03
C TRP A 715 3.02 12.00 -15.65
N GLU A 716 3.48 10.81 -15.30
CA GLU A 716 4.41 10.58 -14.21
C GLU A 716 5.73 10.14 -14.82
N THR A 717 6.82 10.79 -14.43
CA THR A 717 8.12 10.60 -15.10
C THR A 717 9.21 10.28 -14.10
N PHE A 718 10.05 9.30 -14.49
CA PHE A 718 11.18 8.85 -13.70
C PHE A 718 12.38 8.67 -14.62
N GLY A 719 13.58 8.81 -14.07
CA GLY A 719 14.77 8.54 -14.82
C GLY A 719 15.97 8.32 -13.93
N GLY A 720 17.03 7.79 -14.51
CA GLY A 720 18.22 7.55 -13.72
C GLY A 720 19.41 7.06 -14.51
N VAL A 721 20.52 7.05 -13.80
CA VAL A 721 21.80 6.56 -14.24
C VAL A 721 22.31 5.55 -13.22
N ASP A 722 22.62 4.33 -13.66
CA ASP A 722 23.26 3.31 -12.84
C ASP A 722 24.69 3.10 -13.31
N TYR A 723 25.65 3.25 -12.42
CA TYR A 723 27.06 3.03 -12.69
C TYR A 723 27.62 1.92 -11.80
N THR A 724 28.02 0.81 -12.40
CA THR A 724 28.69 -0.30 -11.73
C THR A 724 30.20 -0.07 -11.73
N ALA A 725 30.69 0.54 -10.65
CA ALA A 725 32.11 0.90 -10.54
C ALA A 725 33.02 -0.35 -10.55
N ASN A 726 32.56 -1.42 -9.89
CA ASN A 726 33.22 -2.72 -9.89
C ASN A 726 32.21 -3.81 -9.47
N ARG A 727 32.64 -5.07 -9.36
CA ARG A 727 31.77 -6.19 -8.94
C ARG A 727 31.08 -6.01 -7.59
N HIS A 728 31.55 -5.11 -6.75
CA HIS A 728 31.07 -4.88 -5.40
C HIS A 728 30.23 -3.62 -5.26
N LEU A 729 30.45 -2.59 -6.06
CA LEU A 729 29.85 -1.25 -5.90
C LEU A 729 29.06 -0.83 -7.13
N THR A 730 27.80 -0.51 -6.91
CA THR A 730 26.93 0.17 -7.88
C THR A 730 26.45 1.49 -7.26
N LEU A 731 26.57 2.56 -8.02
CA LEU A 731 26.05 3.90 -7.70
C LEU A 731 24.91 4.23 -8.63
N SER A 732 23.85 4.82 -8.11
CA SER A 732 22.70 5.25 -8.92
C SER A 732 22.33 6.68 -8.56
N ALA A 733 22.02 7.47 -9.58
CA ALA A 733 21.37 8.77 -9.46
C ALA A 733 20.01 8.68 -10.14
N LEU A 734 18.96 9.10 -9.43
CA LEU A 734 17.57 8.97 -9.86
C LEU A 734 16.89 10.33 -9.79
N VAL A 735 15.90 10.51 -10.63
CA VAL A 735 15.00 11.67 -10.60
C VAL A 735 13.56 11.19 -10.73
N VAL A 736 12.70 11.67 -9.82
CA VAL A 736 11.25 11.42 -9.82
C VAL A 736 10.56 12.70 -10.27
N ASN A 737 9.55 12.55 -11.13
CA ASN A 737 8.80 13.66 -11.71
C ASN A 737 9.70 14.71 -12.40
N PHE A 738 10.60 14.24 -13.31
CA PHE A 738 11.57 15.13 -13.95
C PHE A 738 10.94 16.17 -14.90
N LEU A 739 9.68 15.97 -15.33
CA LEU A 739 8.91 17.01 -16.04
C LEU A 739 8.31 18.04 -15.08
N ASN A 740 8.50 17.86 -13.77
CA ASN A 740 7.98 18.71 -12.70
C ASN A 740 6.49 19.04 -12.90
N GLN A 741 5.69 18.03 -13.24
CA GLN A 741 4.25 18.19 -13.38
C GLN A 741 3.59 18.36 -12.02
N THR A 742 2.74 19.36 -11.93
CA THR A 742 1.79 19.51 -10.83
C THR A 742 0.45 18.89 -11.21
N GLY A 743 -0.30 18.38 -10.25
CA GLY A 743 -1.61 17.82 -10.52
C GLY A 743 -2.23 17.23 -9.28
N ALA A 744 -3.53 17.04 -9.33
CA ALA A 744 -4.30 16.36 -8.31
C ALA A 744 -4.91 15.05 -8.86
N SER A 745 -5.28 14.18 -7.93
CA SER A 745 -5.95 12.91 -8.27
C SER A 745 -6.89 12.52 -7.12
N GLY A 746 -7.73 11.51 -7.35
CA GLY A 746 -8.65 10.97 -6.36
C GLY A 746 -10.11 11.32 -6.63
N SER A 747 -10.95 11.15 -5.61
CA SER A 747 -12.37 11.52 -5.64
C SER A 747 -12.60 12.89 -5.02
N ILE A 748 -13.62 13.57 -5.50
CA ILE A 748 -14.05 14.85 -4.96
C ILE A 748 -15.25 14.57 -4.06
N SER A 749 -15.03 14.66 -2.76
CA SER A 749 -16.04 14.38 -1.72
C SER A 749 -17.22 15.35 -1.82
N GLY A 750 -18.44 14.84 -1.64
CA GLY A 750 -19.67 15.61 -1.72
C GLY A 750 -20.22 15.78 -3.14
N SER A 751 -19.55 15.23 -4.14
CA SER A 751 -19.98 15.28 -5.54
C SER A 751 -20.70 14.03 -6.03
N GLU A 752 -20.90 13.04 -5.17
CA GLU A 752 -21.38 11.70 -5.55
C GLU A 752 -22.75 11.74 -6.20
N LEU A 753 -23.69 12.49 -5.60
CA LEU A 753 -25.06 12.63 -6.07
C LEU A 753 -25.31 13.84 -6.97
N MET A 754 -24.29 14.66 -7.20
CA MET A 754 -24.44 15.85 -8.02
C MET A 754 -24.56 15.49 -9.50
N THR A 755 -25.48 16.15 -10.20
CA THR A 755 -25.72 15.97 -11.64
C THR A 755 -25.26 17.16 -12.48
N ASP A 756 -25.02 18.32 -11.84
CA ASP A 756 -24.51 19.53 -12.45
C ASP A 756 -23.12 19.86 -11.90
N GLY A 757 -22.11 19.93 -12.77
CA GLY A 757 -20.75 20.30 -12.43
C GLY A 757 -20.47 21.78 -12.36
N SER A 758 -21.41 22.65 -12.77
CA SER A 758 -21.20 24.12 -12.85
C SER A 758 -20.90 24.73 -11.49
N MET A 759 -21.48 24.19 -10.42
CA MET A 759 -21.24 24.63 -9.05
C MET A 759 -19.79 24.40 -8.56
N TYR A 760 -19.03 23.58 -9.28
CA TYR A 760 -17.62 23.31 -8.97
C TYR A 760 -16.63 24.14 -9.78
N ASN A 761 -17.12 25.12 -10.57
CA ASN A 761 -16.25 26.03 -11.32
C ASN A 761 -15.55 27.03 -10.37
N ASN A 762 -14.21 27.05 -10.41
CA ASN A 762 -13.38 27.91 -9.58
C ASN A 762 -13.60 27.72 -8.06
N VAL A 763 -13.82 26.49 -7.63
CA VAL A 763 -14.06 26.13 -6.23
C VAL A 763 -12.78 25.67 -5.56
N TYR A 764 -12.57 26.09 -4.31
CA TYR A 764 -11.49 25.57 -3.49
C TYR A 764 -11.81 24.16 -3.00
N MET A 765 -10.85 23.26 -3.17
CA MET A 765 -10.96 21.85 -2.82
C MET A 765 -9.68 21.39 -2.16
N SER A 766 -9.71 20.23 -1.52
CA SER A 766 -8.48 19.55 -1.11
C SER A 766 -8.48 18.12 -1.63
N GLY A 767 -7.30 17.63 -2.00
CA GLY A 767 -7.13 16.30 -2.54
C GLY A 767 -5.68 15.86 -2.55
N SER A 768 -5.44 14.64 -3.03
CA SER A 768 -4.09 14.11 -3.23
C SER A 768 -3.40 14.81 -4.39
N TYR A 769 -2.09 14.91 -4.31
CA TYR A 769 -1.25 15.58 -5.30
C TYR A 769 -0.16 14.65 -5.85
N LEU A 770 0.47 15.04 -6.94
CA LEU A 770 1.62 14.35 -7.49
C LEU A 770 2.87 14.64 -6.64
N ARG A 771 3.75 13.64 -6.53
CA ARG A 771 5.05 13.84 -5.86
C ARG A 771 5.84 14.93 -6.61
N PRO A 772 6.43 15.91 -5.92
CA PRO A 772 7.23 16.95 -6.55
C PRO A 772 8.52 16.39 -7.15
N LEU A 773 9.17 17.18 -8.00
CA LEU A 773 10.50 16.86 -8.54
C LEU A 773 11.43 16.43 -7.40
N THR A 774 11.97 15.22 -7.48
CA THR A 774 12.80 14.64 -6.42
C THR A 774 14.08 14.06 -7.02
N PHE A 775 15.22 14.47 -6.48
CA PHE A 775 16.55 13.89 -6.81
C PHE A 775 16.96 12.93 -5.73
N GLU A 776 17.46 11.76 -6.12
CA GLU A 776 17.85 10.68 -5.22
C GLU A 776 19.22 10.11 -5.63
N LEU A 777 20.00 9.71 -4.62
CA LEU A 777 21.25 8.98 -4.80
C LEU A 777 21.16 7.65 -4.05
N LYS A 778 21.72 6.62 -4.67
CA LYS A 778 21.79 5.28 -4.08
C LYS A 778 23.18 4.68 -4.28
N ALA A 779 23.69 4.08 -3.23
CA ALA A 779 24.89 3.24 -3.26
C ALA A 779 24.53 1.80 -2.84
N SER A 780 24.94 0.82 -3.64
CA SER A 780 24.75 -0.60 -3.34
C SER A 780 26.08 -1.30 -3.32
N VAL A 781 26.39 -1.95 -2.20
CA VAL A 781 27.63 -2.72 -1.99
C VAL A 781 27.28 -4.19 -1.80
N LYS A 782 28.00 -5.08 -2.48
CA LYS A 782 27.90 -6.55 -2.35
C LYS A 782 29.30 -7.11 -2.07
N PHE A 783 29.41 -8.03 -1.14
CA PHE A 783 30.69 -8.66 -0.76
C PHE A 783 30.51 -10.08 -0.28
#